data_da788b219e18dc08e6d4616b814f1625
#
_entry.id   da788b219e18dc08e6d4616b814f1625
#
_cell.length_a   1.000
_cell.length_b   1.000
_cell.length_c   1.000
_cell.angle_alpha   90.00
_cell.angle_beta   90.00
_cell.angle_gamma   90.00
#
_symmetry.space_group_name_H-M   'P 1'
#
loop_
_entity.id
_entity.type
_entity.pdbx_description
1 polymer ?
#
loop_
_entity_poly.entity_id
_entity_poly.type
_entity_poly.pdbx_seq_one_letter_code
_entity_poly.pdbx_strand_id
1 'polypeptide(L)'
;MPCIAKVAVNDATIHFDKLYSYLVPPDFSESLWPGSIVLVPFGRGNHPRMAVVLEVGTEEAPDPRLKSLLAAAPEKARLTPDLLELVHFLKDRYFCTWYEAVKAVIPYGAQYQPGMESGKPVLKSRLTRTLETVYTLVGELPEKPKPGARQIQAVEALRAGPCTKSALEAQGISSSTLNGLCQKGILKTEQRDKSLDLFADIPFDPQPLELSPEQQTAYDQLEQDLLSGQTRAALLHGVTGSGKTAVFLKLIEKTLAQGRRALVLVPEISLTPQMTRHLKSMFGSRLAVQHSALNNTERLLQWRMIQNGDADIVIGTRSAIFSPLQNIGLIILDEEQEHTYQSESAPRYSAHDVAKKRAMMEHSLLLFSSATPRTETYHAAISSRMRLVTLTHRYGGRPLPTVDFIDMRAELAAGNPREVSQRMVQELAANLQRGEQSILLLNRRGYQTVGMCGTCGHVLKCPNCSVPLVYHKAQHALLCHYCGHRVSPVPGLCPECGGKIVYSGFGTQKVEEELAELLPGARILRMDQDSTMQKNAHEKMLARFAKQEYDILLGTQMVAKGLDFGNVTLVGVLGIDSLLFGQGFRSYENVFSLITQVVGRGGRAELPGRALIQTAVPDHPVLQLAAAQDYPAFYQQEIMFRKFSLYPPFCSFCVVSFSGAQEMEVFQAARRFAAILGQQFAAHPGQPLRVLGPTPMNIAMISGKYRYKLTLKCRNDAGFRTLMHAALDAYAAEKLPAKAGIALDFNSDGD
;
A
#
# COMPACT_ATOMS: atom_id res chain seq x y z
N MET A 1 36.59 -23.11 -16.65
CA MET A 1 36.26 -21.80 -17.20
C MET A 1 35.93 -20.86 -16.04
N PRO A 2 36.44 -19.61 -16.03
CA PRO A 2 36.11 -18.65 -15.00
C PRO A 2 34.62 -18.39 -14.95
N CYS A 3 34.04 -18.38 -13.74
CA CYS A 3 32.64 -18.07 -13.51
C CYS A 3 32.46 -16.54 -13.37
N ILE A 4 31.43 -15.99 -14.02
CA ILE A 4 31.12 -14.56 -14.03
C ILE A 4 29.69 -14.37 -13.54
N ALA A 5 29.52 -13.42 -12.62
CA ALA A 5 28.22 -12.95 -12.15
C ALA A 5 27.92 -11.57 -12.71
N LYS A 6 26.73 -11.40 -13.32
CA LYS A 6 26.18 -10.07 -13.64
C LYS A 6 25.25 -9.63 -12.55
N VAL A 7 25.50 -8.46 -11.99
CA VAL A 7 24.83 -7.99 -10.77
C VAL A 7 24.19 -6.62 -10.93
N ALA A 8 23.09 -6.41 -10.24
CA ALA A 8 22.45 -5.12 -10.02
C ALA A 8 23.05 -4.49 -8.75
N VAL A 9 23.73 -3.34 -8.89
CA VAL A 9 24.46 -2.67 -7.80
C VAL A 9 23.59 -1.59 -7.16
N ASN A 10 23.61 -1.51 -5.83
CA ASN A 10 23.00 -0.43 -5.08
C ASN A 10 23.63 0.92 -5.45
N ASP A 11 22.81 1.97 -5.49
CA ASP A 11 23.20 3.35 -5.85
C ASP A 11 23.49 3.58 -7.34
N ALA A 12 23.20 2.63 -8.24
CA ALA A 12 23.23 2.89 -9.67
C ALA A 12 22.10 3.86 -10.05
N THR A 13 22.47 4.98 -10.69
CA THR A 13 21.48 5.93 -11.24
C THR A 13 21.07 5.53 -12.65
N ILE A 14 19.96 6.08 -13.15
CA ILE A 14 19.42 5.74 -14.48
C ILE A 14 20.45 5.93 -15.61
N HIS A 15 21.38 6.86 -15.46
CA HIS A 15 22.47 7.09 -16.43
C HIS A 15 23.57 6.01 -16.42
N PHE A 16 23.64 5.21 -15.36
CA PHE A 16 24.62 4.15 -15.17
C PHE A 16 23.94 2.81 -14.87
N ASP A 17 22.67 2.69 -15.24
CA ASP A 17 21.84 1.52 -14.96
C ASP A 17 22.13 0.39 -15.97
N LYS A 18 23.10 -0.45 -15.61
CA LYS A 18 23.43 -1.68 -16.32
C LYS A 18 23.77 -2.78 -15.35
N LEU A 19 23.76 -4.01 -15.81
CA LEU A 19 24.33 -5.12 -15.07
C LEU A 19 25.85 -5.06 -15.15
N TYR A 20 26.50 -5.15 -14.00
CA TYR A 20 27.96 -5.12 -13.89
C TYR A 20 28.49 -6.53 -13.74
N SER A 21 29.53 -6.89 -14.54
CA SER A 21 30.17 -8.20 -14.51
C SER A 21 31.28 -8.24 -13.46
N TYR A 22 31.31 -9.33 -12.68
CA TYR A 22 32.33 -9.62 -11.68
C TYR A 22 32.79 -11.07 -11.77
N LEU A 23 34.08 -11.33 -11.51
CA LEU A 23 34.61 -12.67 -11.34
C LEU A 23 34.07 -13.29 -10.05
N VAL A 24 33.66 -14.54 -10.11
CA VAL A 24 33.23 -15.32 -8.96
C VAL A 24 34.43 -16.08 -8.41
N PRO A 25 34.89 -15.78 -7.18
CA PRO A 25 35.95 -16.55 -6.53
C PRO A 25 35.57 -18.04 -6.39
N PRO A 26 36.53 -18.97 -6.43
CA PRO A 26 36.26 -20.41 -6.28
C PRO A 26 35.44 -20.76 -5.02
N ASP A 27 35.68 -20.05 -3.93
CA ASP A 27 34.97 -20.24 -2.65
C ASP A 27 33.47 -20.01 -2.75
N PHE A 28 32.99 -19.29 -3.77
CA PHE A 28 31.57 -19.00 -3.98
C PHE A 28 30.99 -19.72 -5.20
N SER A 29 31.81 -20.39 -6.03
CA SER A 29 31.38 -20.94 -7.32
C SER A 29 30.26 -21.97 -7.23
N GLU A 30 30.20 -22.77 -6.16
CA GLU A 30 29.17 -23.78 -5.95
C GLU A 30 27.91 -23.26 -5.25
N SER A 31 28.02 -22.12 -4.53
CA SER A 31 26.96 -21.57 -3.71
C SER A 31 26.28 -20.33 -4.32
N LEU A 32 26.84 -19.79 -5.42
CA LEU A 32 26.33 -18.57 -6.05
C LEU A 32 25.34 -18.85 -7.16
N TRP A 33 24.14 -18.36 -7.01
CA TRP A 33 23.03 -18.51 -7.97
C TRP A 33 22.39 -17.18 -8.31
N PRO A 34 21.67 -17.03 -9.40
CA PRO A 34 20.78 -15.90 -9.60
C PRO A 34 19.89 -15.70 -8.37
N GLY A 35 19.77 -14.44 -7.93
CA GLY A 35 19.08 -14.07 -6.69
C GLY A 35 19.98 -13.94 -5.46
N SER A 36 21.24 -14.40 -5.51
CA SER A 36 22.19 -14.27 -4.40
C SER A 36 22.52 -12.81 -4.11
N ILE A 37 22.54 -12.44 -2.84
CA ILE A 37 22.96 -11.12 -2.38
C ILE A 37 24.47 -11.16 -2.18
N VAL A 38 25.19 -10.22 -2.81
CA VAL A 38 26.66 -10.16 -2.81
C VAL A 38 27.19 -8.78 -2.46
N LEU A 39 28.45 -8.74 -2.06
CA LEU A 39 29.21 -7.51 -1.85
C LEU A 39 30.23 -7.36 -3.00
N VAL A 40 30.23 -6.19 -3.63
CA VAL A 40 31.09 -5.90 -4.78
C VAL A 40 31.90 -4.63 -4.59
N PRO A 41 33.14 -4.53 -5.12
CA PRO A 41 33.89 -3.29 -5.17
C PRO A 41 33.34 -2.42 -6.32
N PHE A 42 32.81 -1.24 -6.01
CA PHE A 42 32.16 -0.37 -7.00
C PHE A 42 32.75 1.04 -7.04
N GLY A 43 32.71 1.66 -8.21
CA GLY A 43 33.20 3.02 -8.46
C GLY A 43 34.75 3.12 -8.52
N ARG A 44 35.27 4.38 -8.63
CA ARG A 44 36.70 4.64 -8.73
C ARG A 44 37.46 4.30 -7.45
N GLY A 45 36.80 4.40 -6.29
CA GLY A 45 37.38 4.10 -4.98
C GLY A 45 37.23 2.65 -4.52
N ASN A 46 36.73 1.75 -5.34
CA ASN A 46 36.45 0.34 -4.98
C ASN A 46 35.63 0.18 -3.66
N HIS A 47 34.71 1.12 -3.40
CA HIS A 47 33.89 1.07 -2.19
C HIS A 47 33.02 -0.19 -2.20
N PRO A 48 32.99 -0.96 -1.10
CA PRO A 48 32.10 -2.10 -1.00
C PRO A 48 30.62 -1.68 -1.12
N ARG A 49 29.91 -2.26 -2.08
CA ARG A 49 28.49 -2.01 -2.32
C ARG A 49 27.73 -3.33 -2.34
N MET A 50 26.53 -3.32 -1.79
CA MET A 50 25.60 -4.44 -1.89
C MET A 50 25.08 -4.53 -3.32
N ALA A 51 24.97 -5.75 -3.83
CA ALA A 51 24.42 -6.05 -5.14
C ALA A 51 23.64 -7.36 -5.09
N VAL A 52 22.80 -7.60 -6.11
CA VAL A 52 22.09 -8.86 -6.30
C VAL A 52 22.47 -9.45 -7.63
N VAL A 53 22.82 -10.72 -7.64
CA VAL A 53 23.14 -11.48 -8.83
C VAL A 53 21.88 -11.74 -9.65
N LEU A 54 21.87 -11.33 -10.92
CA LEU A 54 20.78 -11.60 -11.84
C LEU A 54 21.10 -12.74 -12.82
N GLU A 55 22.37 -12.83 -13.24
CA GLU A 55 22.84 -13.86 -14.16
C GLU A 55 24.17 -14.44 -13.67
N VAL A 56 24.36 -15.73 -13.88
CA VAL A 56 25.62 -16.45 -13.66
C VAL A 56 25.97 -17.19 -14.94
N GLY A 57 27.19 -17.08 -15.39
CA GLY A 57 27.67 -17.76 -16.60
C GLY A 57 29.18 -18.02 -16.54
N THR A 58 29.71 -18.71 -17.55
CA THR A 58 31.14 -18.98 -17.71
C THR A 58 31.64 -18.33 -19.00
N GLU A 59 32.82 -17.73 -18.97
CA GLU A 59 33.49 -17.19 -20.17
C GLU A 59 34.86 -17.82 -20.30
N GLU A 60 35.25 -18.15 -21.53
CA GLU A 60 36.58 -18.74 -21.80
C GLU A 60 37.72 -17.75 -21.58
N ALA A 61 37.53 -16.49 -21.97
CA ALA A 61 38.51 -15.42 -21.86
C ALA A 61 37.84 -14.14 -21.26
N PRO A 62 37.67 -14.06 -19.93
CA PRO A 62 37.08 -12.88 -19.31
C PRO A 62 37.99 -11.67 -19.43
N ASP A 63 37.42 -10.47 -19.50
CA ASP A 63 38.17 -9.22 -19.46
C ASP A 63 39.10 -9.19 -18.22
N PRO A 64 40.43 -9.08 -18.38
CA PRO A 64 41.38 -9.11 -17.26
C PRO A 64 41.17 -7.95 -16.25
N ARG A 65 40.36 -6.96 -16.61
CA ARG A 65 40.03 -5.83 -15.72
C ARG A 65 38.84 -6.10 -14.83
N LEU A 66 38.17 -7.27 -14.97
CA LEU A 66 37.06 -7.63 -14.13
C LEU A 66 37.50 -7.78 -12.67
N LYS A 67 36.74 -7.14 -11.78
CA LYS A 67 36.93 -7.26 -10.33
C LYS A 67 36.21 -8.48 -9.79
N SER A 68 36.69 -9.00 -8.67
CA SER A 68 36.08 -10.15 -8.00
C SER A 68 35.02 -9.74 -6.98
N LEU A 69 34.07 -10.62 -6.73
CA LEU A 69 33.13 -10.51 -5.61
C LEU A 69 33.91 -10.51 -4.27
N LEU A 70 33.44 -9.72 -3.30
CA LEU A 70 34.08 -9.61 -1.97
C LEU A 70 33.46 -10.56 -0.94
N ALA A 71 32.15 -10.75 -0.99
CA ALA A 71 31.42 -11.64 -0.09
C ALA A 71 30.05 -12.02 -0.70
N ALA A 72 29.47 -13.13 -0.23
CA ALA A 72 28.11 -13.54 -0.54
C ALA A 72 27.30 -13.72 0.76
N ALA A 73 26.01 -13.42 0.71
CA ALA A 73 25.09 -13.73 1.82
C ALA A 73 24.76 -15.21 1.85
N PRO A 74 24.31 -15.75 2.99
CA PRO A 74 23.87 -17.14 3.09
C PRO A 74 22.78 -17.46 2.07
N GLU A 75 22.76 -18.69 1.56
CA GLU A 75 21.83 -19.17 0.53
C GLU A 75 20.35 -18.88 0.87
N LYS A 76 19.96 -19.01 2.14
CA LYS A 76 18.61 -18.70 2.62
C LYS A 76 18.16 -17.24 2.40
N ALA A 77 19.08 -16.35 2.06
CA ALA A 77 18.77 -14.95 1.73
C ALA A 77 18.48 -14.71 0.24
N ARG A 78 18.64 -15.76 -0.58
CA ARG A 78 18.48 -15.69 -2.04
C ARG A 78 17.03 -15.39 -2.44
N LEU A 79 16.85 -14.57 -3.49
CA LEU A 79 15.57 -14.44 -4.17
C LEU A 79 15.25 -15.74 -4.92
N THR A 80 13.97 -16.11 -4.88
CA THR A 80 13.48 -17.26 -5.65
C THR A 80 13.38 -16.93 -7.15
N PRO A 81 13.38 -17.94 -8.06
CA PRO A 81 13.31 -17.69 -9.51
C PRO A 81 12.08 -16.87 -9.94
N ASP A 82 10.92 -17.11 -9.31
CA ASP A 82 9.69 -16.36 -9.55
C ASP A 82 9.83 -14.87 -9.17
N LEU A 83 10.51 -14.57 -8.06
CA LEU A 83 10.78 -13.19 -7.65
C LEU A 83 11.79 -12.52 -8.58
N LEU A 84 12.76 -13.24 -9.13
CA LEU A 84 13.67 -12.71 -10.16
C LEU A 84 12.93 -12.38 -11.46
N GLU A 85 12.00 -13.21 -11.87
CA GLU A 85 11.13 -12.93 -13.03
C GLU A 85 10.33 -11.64 -12.80
N LEU A 86 9.85 -11.39 -11.57
CA LEU A 86 9.19 -10.11 -11.23
C LEU A 86 10.17 -8.93 -11.25
N VAL A 87 11.44 -9.09 -10.89
CA VAL A 87 12.46 -8.04 -11.04
C VAL A 87 12.60 -7.65 -12.52
N HIS A 88 12.74 -8.63 -13.43
CA HIS A 88 12.80 -8.38 -14.86
C HIS A 88 11.52 -7.70 -15.39
N PHE A 89 10.36 -8.15 -14.95
CA PHE A 89 9.07 -7.55 -15.29
C PHE A 89 8.98 -6.08 -14.85
N LEU A 90 9.40 -5.78 -13.61
CA LEU A 90 9.39 -4.39 -13.12
C LEU A 90 10.33 -3.49 -13.92
N LYS A 91 11.53 -3.98 -14.21
CA LYS A 91 12.53 -3.25 -15.01
C LYS A 91 12.00 -2.88 -16.40
N ASP A 92 11.45 -3.88 -17.11
CA ASP A 92 10.93 -3.68 -18.48
C ASP A 92 9.66 -2.80 -18.48
N ARG A 93 8.73 -3.04 -17.56
CA ARG A 93 7.42 -2.41 -17.57
C ARG A 93 7.41 -0.97 -17.07
N TYR A 94 8.23 -0.67 -16.06
CA TYR A 94 8.20 0.62 -15.35
C TYR A 94 9.45 1.47 -15.56
N PHE A 95 10.39 1.04 -16.40
CA PHE A 95 11.61 1.77 -16.76
C PHE A 95 12.42 2.25 -15.55
N CYS A 96 12.37 1.51 -14.46
CA CYS A 96 13.14 1.76 -13.26
C CYS A 96 14.58 1.23 -13.41
N THR A 97 15.46 1.54 -12.46
CA THR A 97 16.77 0.90 -12.42
C THR A 97 16.68 -0.55 -11.97
N TRP A 98 17.66 -1.37 -12.34
CA TRP A 98 17.73 -2.77 -11.90
C TRP A 98 17.66 -2.88 -10.38
N TYR A 99 18.37 -2.00 -9.67
CA TYR A 99 18.37 -2.05 -8.21
C TYR A 99 17.06 -1.56 -7.59
N GLU A 100 16.38 -0.60 -8.20
CA GLU A 100 15.02 -0.21 -7.75
C GLU A 100 14.05 -1.37 -7.88
N ALA A 101 14.10 -2.14 -8.99
CA ALA A 101 13.29 -3.33 -9.17
C ALA A 101 13.59 -4.40 -8.10
N VAL A 102 14.88 -4.67 -7.87
CA VAL A 102 15.32 -5.58 -6.80
C VAL A 102 14.84 -5.13 -5.42
N LYS A 103 15.01 -3.83 -5.11
CA LYS A 103 14.63 -3.25 -3.81
C LYS A 103 13.12 -3.36 -3.54
N ALA A 104 12.28 -3.28 -4.58
CA ALA A 104 10.84 -3.45 -4.43
C ALA A 104 10.46 -4.87 -4.02
N VAL A 105 11.21 -5.85 -4.51
CA VAL A 105 10.96 -7.29 -4.29
C VAL A 105 11.55 -7.76 -2.96
N ILE A 106 12.69 -7.24 -2.55
CA ILE A 106 13.34 -7.60 -1.27
C ILE A 106 12.71 -6.80 -0.13
N PRO A 107 12.16 -7.41 0.92
CA PRO A 107 11.65 -6.68 2.07
C PRO A 107 12.79 -5.97 2.81
N TYR A 108 12.51 -4.79 3.35
CA TYR A 108 13.50 -3.95 4.03
C TYR A 108 14.25 -4.72 5.14
N GLY A 109 13.56 -5.58 5.87
CA GLY A 109 14.13 -6.39 6.95
C GLY A 109 15.03 -7.54 6.50
N ALA A 110 14.99 -7.96 5.23
CA ALA A 110 15.87 -8.98 4.68
C ALA A 110 17.18 -8.42 4.10
N GLN A 111 17.36 -7.10 4.12
CA GLN A 111 18.54 -6.46 3.55
C GLN A 111 19.78 -6.64 4.44
N TYR A 112 20.91 -6.76 3.78
CA TYR A 112 22.24 -6.78 4.36
C TYR A 112 22.91 -5.42 4.21
N GLN A 113 24.00 -5.23 4.92
CA GLN A 113 24.84 -4.03 4.78
C GLN A 113 26.33 -4.44 4.74
N PRO A 114 27.17 -3.67 4.05
CA PRO A 114 28.61 -3.87 4.11
C PRO A 114 29.11 -3.76 5.55
N GLY A 115 29.99 -4.65 5.95
CA GLY A 115 30.66 -4.65 7.24
C GLY A 115 32.08 -5.17 7.14
N MET A 116 32.83 -5.11 8.23
CA MET A 116 34.17 -5.68 8.34
C MET A 116 34.20 -6.71 9.46
N GLU A 117 34.88 -7.83 9.23
CA GLU A 117 35.12 -8.87 10.21
C GLU A 117 36.52 -9.45 10.00
N SER A 118 37.34 -9.42 11.03
CA SER A 118 38.75 -9.84 10.95
C SER A 118 39.53 -9.22 9.76
N GLY A 119 39.27 -7.94 9.45
CA GLY A 119 39.91 -7.22 8.35
C GLY A 119 39.39 -7.55 6.95
N LYS A 120 38.39 -8.43 6.81
CA LYS A 120 37.78 -8.77 5.51
C LYS A 120 36.38 -8.14 5.38
N PRO A 121 36.01 -7.65 4.17
CA PRO A 121 34.66 -7.17 3.93
C PRO A 121 33.67 -8.32 3.98
N VAL A 122 32.57 -8.13 4.72
CA VAL A 122 31.48 -9.13 4.90
C VAL A 122 30.13 -8.48 4.70
N LEU A 123 29.10 -9.29 4.43
CA LEU A 123 27.72 -8.87 4.45
C LEU A 123 27.12 -9.15 5.85
N LYS A 124 26.81 -8.08 6.58
CA LYS A 124 26.13 -8.18 7.88
C LYS A 124 24.63 -7.97 7.69
N SER A 125 23.82 -8.85 8.26
CA SER A 125 22.38 -8.61 8.33
C SER A 125 22.12 -7.33 9.11
N ARG A 126 21.22 -6.47 8.63
CA ARG A 126 20.75 -5.28 9.38
C ARG A 126 19.94 -5.63 10.62
N LEU A 127 19.50 -6.88 10.70
CA LEU A 127 18.71 -7.36 11.83
C LEU A 127 19.53 -8.30 12.69
N THR A 128 19.54 -8.01 13.98
CA THR A 128 20.03 -8.94 15.00
C THR A 128 19.04 -10.11 15.04
N ARG A 129 19.55 -11.33 14.87
CA ARG A 129 18.72 -12.54 15.03
C ARG A 129 18.24 -12.56 16.49
N THR A 130 16.94 -12.52 16.70
CA THR A 130 16.36 -12.80 17.99
C THR A 130 16.19 -14.31 18.08
N LEU A 131 17.18 -14.98 18.68
CA LEU A 131 17.10 -16.41 18.94
C LEU A 131 16.33 -16.66 20.23
N GLU A 132 15.49 -17.67 20.22
CA GLU A 132 14.87 -18.20 21.44
C GLU A 132 15.35 -19.64 21.69
N THR A 133 15.44 -19.98 22.97
CA THR A 133 15.82 -21.31 23.37
C THR A 133 14.57 -22.19 23.45
N VAL A 134 14.55 -23.26 22.66
CA VAL A 134 13.51 -24.29 22.70
C VAL A 134 14.04 -25.49 23.47
N TYR A 135 13.23 -26.00 24.36
CA TYR A 135 13.52 -27.19 25.16
C TYR A 135 12.74 -28.37 24.63
N THR A 136 13.43 -29.50 24.50
CA THR A 136 12.83 -30.77 24.06
C THR A 136 13.11 -31.84 25.10
N LEU A 137 12.12 -32.61 25.46
CA LEU A 137 12.26 -33.75 26.36
C LEU A 137 12.97 -34.91 25.61
N VAL A 138 14.10 -35.37 26.16
CA VAL A 138 14.88 -36.48 25.58
C VAL A 138 15.13 -37.62 26.56
N GLY A 139 14.87 -37.40 27.84
CA GLY A 139 15.05 -38.40 28.89
C GLY A 139 13.93 -38.39 29.93
N GLU A 140 13.94 -39.36 30.84
CA GLU A 140 12.95 -39.47 31.91
C GLU A 140 13.53 -38.97 33.26
N LEU A 141 12.64 -38.55 34.16
CA LEU A 141 13.04 -38.16 35.50
C LEU A 141 13.48 -39.41 36.30
N PRO A 142 14.62 -39.34 37.01
CA PRO A 142 15.07 -40.43 37.85
C PRO A 142 14.15 -40.63 39.07
N GLU A 143 13.88 -41.88 39.44
CA GLU A 143 13.09 -42.18 40.62
C GLU A 143 13.80 -41.81 41.95
N LYS A 144 15.12 -41.80 41.95
CA LYS A 144 15.95 -41.39 43.09
C LYS A 144 17.12 -40.48 42.66
N PRO A 145 17.32 -39.30 43.29
CA PRO A 145 16.47 -38.69 44.31
C PRO A 145 15.12 -38.22 43.78
N LYS A 146 14.08 -38.22 44.62
CA LYS A 146 12.71 -37.85 44.25
C LYS A 146 12.70 -36.46 43.57
N PRO A 147 12.18 -36.35 42.33
CA PRO A 147 12.20 -35.09 41.59
C PRO A 147 11.33 -34.03 42.28
N GLY A 148 11.77 -32.79 42.24
CA GLY A 148 11.01 -31.66 42.80
C GLY A 148 9.75 -31.36 41.99
N ALA A 149 8.70 -30.82 42.62
CA ALA A 149 7.42 -30.52 41.99
C ALA A 149 7.57 -29.70 40.70
N ARG A 150 8.49 -28.70 40.65
CA ARG A 150 8.76 -27.87 39.45
C ARG A 150 9.45 -28.65 38.34
N GLN A 151 10.23 -29.69 38.62
CA GLN A 151 10.86 -30.56 37.63
C GLN A 151 9.81 -31.48 36.97
N ILE A 152 8.88 -31.98 37.77
CA ILE A 152 7.73 -32.78 37.29
C ILE A 152 6.88 -31.92 36.36
N GLN A 153 6.51 -30.72 36.80
CA GLN A 153 5.73 -29.76 35.98
C GLN A 153 6.41 -29.43 34.67
N ALA A 154 7.74 -29.22 34.64
CA ALA A 154 8.48 -28.94 33.43
C ALA A 154 8.45 -30.13 32.44
N VAL A 155 8.59 -31.35 32.92
CA VAL A 155 8.55 -32.58 32.10
C VAL A 155 7.14 -32.81 31.59
N GLU A 156 6.11 -32.61 32.40
CA GLU A 156 4.70 -32.73 31.96
C GLU A 156 4.37 -31.73 30.85
N ALA A 157 4.79 -30.47 31.01
CA ALA A 157 4.59 -29.46 29.97
C ALA A 157 5.27 -29.82 28.65
N LEU A 158 6.44 -30.49 28.68
CA LEU A 158 7.22 -30.89 27.51
C LEU A 158 6.82 -32.25 26.91
N ARG A 159 5.97 -33.02 27.59
CA ARG A 159 5.40 -34.27 27.02
C ARG A 159 4.49 -34.01 25.83
N ALA A 160 3.82 -32.86 25.80
CA ALA A 160 2.99 -32.44 24.67
C ALA A 160 3.80 -32.01 23.44
N GLY A 161 5.11 -31.73 23.60
CA GLY A 161 6.01 -31.33 22.52
C GLY A 161 7.07 -30.32 22.97
N PRO A 162 7.97 -29.90 22.07
CA PRO A 162 8.98 -28.88 22.34
C PRO A 162 8.34 -27.55 22.74
N CYS A 163 8.86 -26.90 23.80
CA CYS A 163 8.37 -25.60 24.27
C CYS A 163 9.49 -24.57 24.35
N THR A 164 9.11 -23.30 24.13
CA THR A 164 10.05 -22.18 24.26
C THR A 164 10.33 -21.83 25.70
N LYS A 165 11.50 -21.23 25.96
CA LYS A 165 11.85 -20.74 27.31
C LYS A 165 10.78 -19.82 27.89
N SER A 166 10.30 -18.87 27.09
CA SER A 166 9.28 -17.89 27.50
C SER A 166 7.94 -18.56 27.86
N ALA A 167 7.52 -19.58 27.12
CA ALA A 167 6.29 -20.32 27.42
C ALA A 167 6.38 -21.12 28.71
N LEU A 168 7.55 -21.72 29.02
CA LEU A 168 7.78 -22.43 30.27
C LEU A 168 7.90 -21.49 31.48
N GLU A 169 8.54 -20.32 31.29
CA GLU A 169 8.60 -19.27 32.34
C GLU A 169 7.22 -18.68 32.63
N ALA A 170 6.34 -18.52 31.63
CA ALA A 170 4.96 -18.09 31.85
C ALA A 170 4.13 -19.11 32.68
N GLN A 171 4.51 -20.40 32.67
CA GLN A 171 3.93 -21.45 33.50
C GLN A 171 4.59 -21.53 34.88
N GLY A 172 5.46 -20.59 35.24
CA GLY A 172 6.15 -20.54 36.56
C GLY A 172 7.36 -21.45 36.68
N ILE A 173 7.88 -22.00 35.58
CA ILE A 173 9.06 -22.87 35.56
C ILE A 173 10.31 -21.98 35.43
N SER A 174 11.17 -21.97 36.44
CA SER A 174 12.35 -21.08 36.43
C SER A 174 13.46 -21.58 35.52
N SER A 175 14.25 -20.63 34.96
CA SER A 175 15.45 -20.96 34.18
C SER A 175 16.43 -21.88 34.90
N SER A 176 16.53 -21.78 36.24
CA SER A 176 17.40 -22.67 37.06
C SER A 176 16.92 -24.11 37.03
N THR A 177 15.60 -24.33 37.06
CA THR A 177 15.00 -25.67 36.94
C THR A 177 15.29 -26.28 35.56
N LEU A 178 15.13 -25.50 34.49
CA LEU A 178 15.39 -25.91 33.13
C LEU A 178 16.88 -26.27 32.91
N ASN A 179 17.77 -25.40 33.35
CA ASN A 179 19.22 -25.66 33.28
C ASN A 179 19.64 -26.93 34.06
N GLY A 180 19.05 -27.14 35.25
CA GLY A 180 19.31 -28.35 36.02
C GLY A 180 18.82 -29.64 35.33
N LEU A 181 17.72 -29.59 34.62
CA LEU A 181 17.23 -30.71 33.80
C LEU A 181 18.08 -30.94 32.53
N CYS A 182 18.63 -29.87 31.94
CA CYS A 182 19.58 -30.01 30.83
C CYS A 182 20.90 -30.65 31.27
N GLN A 183 21.44 -30.24 32.42
CA GLN A 183 22.66 -30.84 32.99
C GLN A 183 22.50 -32.31 33.30
N LYS A 184 21.29 -32.74 33.65
CA LYS A 184 20.96 -34.15 33.90
C LYS A 184 20.66 -34.95 32.60
N GLY A 185 20.77 -34.33 31.41
CA GLY A 185 20.49 -34.96 30.11
C GLY A 185 19.00 -35.27 29.89
N ILE A 186 18.09 -34.73 30.68
CA ILE A 186 16.66 -34.95 30.57
C ILE A 186 16.05 -34.05 29.48
N LEU A 187 16.58 -32.80 29.35
CA LEU A 187 16.19 -31.84 28.35
C LEU A 187 17.36 -31.55 27.41
N LYS A 188 17.04 -31.39 26.14
CA LYS A 188 17.95 -30.83 25.11
C LYS A 188 17.50 -29.44 24.74
N THR A 189 18.45 -28.53 24.54
CA THR A 189 18.19 -27.18 24.08
C THR A 189 18.57 -27.01 22.62
N GLU A 190 17.75 -26.28 21.89
CA GLU A 190 18.01 -25.84 20.52
C GLU A 190 17.77 -24.34 20.45
N GLN A 191 18.66 -23.64 19.76
CA GLN A 191 18.44 -22.22 19.45
C GLN A 191 17.67 -22.13 18.13
N ARG A 192 16.45 -21.60 18.18
CA ARG A 192 15.63 -21.33 17.01
C ARG A 192 15.42 -19.83 16.83
N ASP A 193 15.25 -19.40 15.60
CA ASP A 193 14.77 -18.03 15.35
C ASP A 193 13.41 -17.89 16.09
N LYS A 194 13.27 -16.85 16.88
CA LYS A 194 12.03 -16.59 17.62
C LYS A 194 10.87 -16.50 16.64
N SER A 195 9.99 -17.49 16.65
CA SER A 195 8.73 -17.40 15.91
C SER A 195 7.86 -16.39 16.65
N LEU A 196 7.75 -15.17 16.11
CA LEU A 196 6.71 -14.25 16.53
C LEU A 196 5.40 -14.72 15.88
N ASP A 197 4.67 -15.57 16.53
CA ASP A 197 3.25 -15.67 16.24
C ASP A 197 2.62 -14.36 16.75
N LEU A 198 2.46 -13.40 15.84
CA LEU A 198 1.89 -12.08 16.13
C LEU A 198 0.48 -12.14 16.72
N PHE A 199 -0.12 -13.34 16.72
CA PHE A 199 -1.51 -13.60 17.05
C PHE A 199 -1.66 -14.87 17.88
N ALA A 200 -0.65 -15.24 18.70
CA ALA A 200 -0.68 -16.44 19.53
C ALA A 200 -1.82 -16.45 20.57
N ASP A 201 -2.34 -15.27 20.88
CA ASP A 201 -3.47 -15.05 21.78
C ASP A 201 -4.86 -15.32 21.14
N ILE A 202 -4.89 -15.54 19.82
CA ILE A 202 -6.14 -15.77 19.10
C ILE A 202 -6.39 -17.28 18.99
N PRO A 203 -7.45 -17.80 19.60
CA PRO A 203 -7.78 -19.21 19.48
C PRO A 203 -8.16 -19.56 18.04
N PHE A 204 -7.79 -20.77 17.62
CA PHE A 204 -8.28 -21.37 16.39
C PHE A 204 -9.72 -21.84 16.65
N ASP A 205 -10.68 -21.18 16.01
CA ASP A 205 -12.13 -21.46 16.13
C ASP A 205 -12.78 -21.25 14.76
N PRO A 206 -12.63 -22.25 13.87
CA PRO A 206 -13.20 -22.16 12.53
C PRO A 206 -14.72 -22.26 12.58
N GLN A 207 -15.39 -21.14 12.46
CA GLN A 207 -16.85 -21.09 12.33
C GLN A 207 -17.26 -21.51 10.92
N PRO A 208 -18.31 -22.33 10.79
CA PRO A 208 -18.86 -22.68 9.48
C PRO A 208 -19.30 -21.42 8.74
N LEU A 209 -18.81 -21.23 7.53
CA LEU A 209 -19.18 -20.10 6.69
C LEU A 209 -20.37 -20.49 5.82
N GLU A 210 -21.55 -19.98 6.17
CA GLU A 210 -22.77 -20.17 5.38
C GLU A 210 -22.91 -19.04 4.35
N LEU A 211 -23.09 -19.42 3.09
CA LEU A 211 -23.32 -18.50 2.00
C LEU A 211 -24.81 -18.33 1.74
N SER A 212 -25.24 -17.11 1.44
CA SER A 212 -26.60 -16.88 0.90
C SER A 212 -26.73 -17.52 -0.49
N PRO A 213 -27.94 -17.74 -1.02
CA PRO A 213 -28.11 -18.32 -2.36
C PRO A 213 -27.39 -17.54 -3.47
N GLU A 214 -27.39 -16.21 -3.38
CA GLU A 214 -26.67 -15.35 -4.34
C GLU A 214 -25.15 -15.50 -4.21
N GLN A 215 -24.64 -15.53 -2.97
CA GLN A 215 -23.22 -15.78 -2.70
C GLN A 215 -22.77 -17.18 -3.10
N GLN A 216 -23.65 -18.20 -2.91
CA GLN A 216 -23.37 -19.56 -3.35
C GLN A 216 -23.25 -19.64 -4.87
N THR A 217 -24.17 -18.99 -5.61
CA THR A 217 -24.10 -18.91 -7.06
C THR A 217 -22.82 -18.24 -7.54
N ALA A 218 -22.41 -17.15 -6.86
CA ALA A 218 -21.17 -16.45 -7.16
C ALA A 218 -19.94 -17.33 -6.88
N TYR A 219 -19.94 -18.05 -5.76
CA TYR A 219 -18.90 -18.99 -5.38
C TYR A 219 -18.75 -20.11 -6.42
N ASP A 220 -19.86 -20.74 -6.83
CA ASP A 220 -19.86 -21.86 -7.78
C ASP A 220 -19.25 -21.47 -9.14
N GLN A 221 -19.54 -20.25 -9.60
CA GLN A 221 -18.93 -19.69 -10.82
C GLN A 221 -17.41 -19.49 -10.69
N LEU A 222 -16.97 -18.96 -9.56
CA LEU A 222 -15.55 -18.70 -9.30
C LEU A 222 -14.78 -19.99 -9.00
N GLU A 223 -15.42 -20.95 -8.35
CA GLU A 223 -14.85 -22.28 -8.11
C GLU A 223 -14.56 -23.01 -9.43
N GLN A 224 -15.43 -22.91 -10.44
CA GLN A 224 -15.17 -23.47 -11.76
C GLN A 224 -13.88 -22.90 -12.37
N ASP A 225 -13.66 -21.58 -12.25
CA ASP A 225 -12.44 -20.96 -12.75
C ASP A 225 -11.21 -21.38 -11.94
N LEU A 226 -11.33 -21.49 -10.62
CA LEU A 226 -10.27 -21.98 -9.72
C LEU A 226 -9.87 -23.42 -10.07
N LEU A 227 -10.85 -24.30 -10.29
CA LEU A 227 -10.63 -25.71 -10.59
C LEU A 227 -10.09 -25.94 -12.00
N SER A 228 -10.20 -24.98 -12.90
CA SER A 228 -9.74 -25.10 -14.28
C SER A 228 -8.23 -25.35 -14.43
N GLY A 229 -7.44 -25.00 -13.41
CA GLY A 229 -5.97 -25.06 -13.45
C GLY A 229 -5.33 -24.12 -14.48
N GLN A 230 -6.11 -23.21 -15.06
CA GLN A 230 -5.66 -22.22 -16.04
C GLN A 230 -5.61 -20.84 -15.40
N THR A 231 -4.76 -19.97 -15.94
CA THR A 231 -4.80 -18.56 -15.57
C THR A 231 -6.14 -17.96 -15.94
N ARG A 232 -6.91 -17.58 -14.94
CA ARG A 232 -8.20 -16.91 -15.10
C ARG A 232 -8.20 -15.61 -14.30
N ALA A 233 -8.96 -14.63 -14.78
CA ALA A 233 -9.22 -13.41 -14.02
C ALA A 233 -10.73 -13.21 -13.90
N ALA A 234 -11.15 -12.77 -12.71
CA ALA A 234 -12.56 -12.51 -12.42
C ALA A 234 -12.70 -11.21 -11.62
N LEU A 235 -13.83 -10.53 -11.80
CA LEU A 235 -14.27 -9.40 -10.99
C LEU A 235 -15.50 -9.83 -10.19
N LEU A 236 -15.38 -9.83 -8.87
CA LEU A 236 -16.50 -9.95 -7.94
C LEU A 236 -17.01 -8.53 -7.61
N HIS A 237 -17.99 -8.09 -8.38
CA HIS A 237 -18.66 -6.81 -8.20
C HIS A 237 -19.87 -6.98 -7.30
N GLY A 238 -19.91 -6.31 -6.17
CA GLY A 238 -21.06 -6.43 -5.25
C GLY A 238 -21.28 -5.15 -4.46
N VAL A 239 -22.54 -4.81 -4.24
CA VAL A 239 -22.90 -3.63 -3.42
C VAL A 239 -22.21 -3.66 -2.05
N THR A 240 -22.11 -2.49 -1.41
CA THR A 240 -21.54 -2.42 -0.05
C THR A 240 -22.34 -3.28 0.91
N GLY A 241 -21.67 -4.16 1.68
CA GLY A 241 -22.34 -5.09 2.60
C GLY A 241 -22.97 -6.31 1.95
N SER A 242 -22.68 -6.64 0.68
CA SER A 242 -23.13 -7.87 0.03
C SER A 242 -22.43 -9.15 0.51
N GLY A 243 -21.38 -9.02 1.36
CA GLY A 243 -20.65 -10.16 1.89
C GLY A 243 -19.65 -10.78 0.91
N LYS A 244 -19.03 -9.99 0.03
CA LYS A 244 -17.94 -10.42 -0.87
C LYS A 244 -16.85 -11.19 -0.13
N THR A 245 -16.54 -10.78 1.10
CA THR A 245 -15.55 -11.43 1.96
C THR A 245 -15.87 -12.91 2.21
N ALA A 246 -17.15 -13.26 2.44
CA ALA A 246 -17.57 -14.64 2.66
C ALA A 246 -17.28 -15.51 1.42
N VAL A 247 -17.53 -14.99 0.22
CA VAL A 247 -17.27 -15.70 -1.03
C VAL A 247 -15.76 -15.98 -1.21
N PHE A 248 -14.92 -14.98 -1.01
CA PHE A 248 -13.48 -15.22 -1.21
C PHE A 248 -12.85 -16.04 -0.06
N LEU A 249 -13.35 -15.99 1.16
CA LEU A 249 -12.90 -16.88 2.24
C LEU A 249 -13.20 -18.34 1.90
N LYS A 250 -14.36 -18.62 1.31
CA LYS A 250 -14.73 -19.96 0.84
C LYS A 250 -13.81 -20.45 -0.31
N LEU A 251 -13.42 -19.53 -1.21
CA LEU A 251 -12.45 -19.84 -2.27
C LEU A 251 -11.04 -20.13 -1.70
N ILE A 252 -10.64 -19.43 -0.61
CA ILE A 252 -9.38 -19.73 0.09
C ILE A 252 -9.45 -21.15 0.66
N GLU A 253 -10.52 -21.53 1.39
CA GLU A 253 -10.71 -22.90 1.90
C GLU A 253 -10.55 -23.95 0.79
N LYS A 254 -11.20 -23.71 -0.36
CA LYS A 254 -11.10 -24.61 -1.51
C LYS A 254 -9.69 -24.69 -2.09
N THR A 255 -9.01 -23.55 -2.19
CA THR A 255 -7.62 -23.49 -2.67
C THR A 255 -6.69 -24.31 -1.79
N LEU A 256 -6.83 -24.18 -0.46
CA LEU A 256 -6.05 -24.96 0.51
C LEU A 256 -6.36 -26.46 0.43
N ALA A 257 -7.64 -26.82 0.23
CA ALA A 257 -8.03 -28.23 0.04
C ALA A 257 -7.43 -28.88 -1.21
N GLN A 258 -7.03 -28.06 -2.21
CA GLN A 258 -6.28 -28.52 -3.39
C GLN A 258 -4.76 -28.65 -3.14
N GLY A 259 -4.26 -28.36 -1.94
CA GLY A 259 -2.84 -28.25 -1.62
C GLY A 259 -2.15 -27.06 -2.26
N ARG A 260 -2.92 -26.07 -2.73
CA ARG A 260 -2.40 -24.79 -3.25
C ARG A 260 -2.53 -23.68 -2.21
N ARG A 261 -1.88 -22.56 -2.44
CA ARG A 261 -1.76 -21.44 -1.50
C ARG A 261 -2.50 -20.21 -1.99
N ALA A 262 -2.86 -19.31 -1.04
CA ALA A 262 -3.60 -18.09 -1.33
C ALA A 262 -2.82 -16.85 -0.95
N LEU A 263 -2.86 -15.82 -1.83
CA LEU A 263 -2.31 -14.50 -1.60
C LEU A 263 -3.43 -13.46 -1.63
N VAL A 264 -3.63 -12.75 -0.53
CA VAL A 264 -4.70 -11.76 -0.35
C VAL A 264 -4.10 -10.38 -0.16
N LEU A 265 -4.39 -9.49 -1.08
CA LEU A 265 -4.03 -8.08 -0.97
C LEU A 265 -5.22 -7.27 -0.49
N VAL A 266 -4.99 -6.44 0.52
CA VAL A 266 -5.97 -5.51 1.07
C VAL A 266 -5.37 -4.10 1.17
N PRO A 267 -6.16 -3.02 1.08
CA PRO A 267 -5.66 -1.67 1.35
C PRO A 267 -5.10 -1.56 2.77
N GLU A 268 -4.09 -0.68 2.97
CA GLU A 268 -3.47 -0.51 4.29
C GLU A 268 -4.48 -0.21 5.40
N ILE A 269 -5.51 0.56 5.10
CA ILE A 269 -6.56 0.94 6.05
C ILE A 269 -7.53 -0.22 6.34
N SER A 270 -7.68 -1.16 5.40
CA SER A 270 -8.58 -2.32 5.54
C SER A 270 -7.93 -3.48 6.28
N LEU A 271 -6.59 -3.52 6.36
CA LEU A 271 -5.87 -4.52 7.15
C LEU A 271 -5.99 -4.20 8.65
N THR A 272 -7.21 -4.26 9.14
CA THR A 272 -7.50 -4.04 10.55
C THR A 272 -7.11 -5.28 11.36
N PRO A 273 -6.78 -5.12 12.64
CA PRO A 273 -6.59 -6.26 13.56
C PRO A 273 -7.81 -7.18 13.59
N GLN A 274 -9.00 -6.63 13.41
CA GLN A 274 -10.25 -7.41 13.35
C GLN A 274 -10.27 -8.37 12.16
N MET A 275 -9.91 -7.90 10.96
CA MET A 275 -9.80 -8.75 9.76
C MET A 275 -8.73 -9.82 9.96
N THR A 276 -7.57 -9.43 10.46
CA THR A 276 -6.46 -10.36 10.71
C THR A 276 -6.83 -11.40 11.77
N ARG A 277 -7.51 -10.99 12.86
CA ARG A 277 -8.02 -11.91 13.88
C ARG A 277 -9.03 -12.89 13.31
N HIS A 278 -9.95 -12.41 12.50
CA HIS A 278 -10.95 -13.27 11.85
C HIS A 278 -10.30 -14.33 10.96
N LEU A 279 -9.34 -13.94 10.11
CA LEU A 279 -8.59 -14.89 9.30
C LEU A 279 -7.76 -15.86 10.16
N LYS A 280 -7.16 -15.37 11.24
CA LYS A 280 -6.39 -16.22 12.17
C LYS A 280 -7.28 -17.23 12.89
N SER A 281 -8.47 -16.83 13.34
CA SER A 281 -9.42 -17.76 13.96
C SER A 281 -9.90 -18.84 12.98
N MET A 282 -10.03 -18.51 11.68
CA MET A 282 -10.45 -19.47 10.66
C MET A 282 -9.32 -20.40 10.19
N PHE A 283 -8.11 -19.88 10.00
CA PHE A 283 -7.02 -20.58 9.30
C PHE A 283 -5.82 -20.94 10.20
N GLY A 284 -5.84 -20.50 11.44
CA GLY A 284 -4.83 -20.86 12.44
C GLY A 284 -3.43 -20.32 12.17
N SER A 285 -2.39 -21.09 12.55
CA SER A 285 -0.98 -20.67 12.49
C SER A 285 -0.40 -20.58 11.07
N ARG A 286 -1.10 -21.07 10.05
CA ARG A 286 -0.62 -21.09 8.65
C ARG A 286 -0.85 -19.75 7.91
N LEU A 287 -1.27 -18.70 8.61
CA LEU A 287 -1.47 -17.35 8.10
C LEU A 287 -0.24 -16.49 8.35
N ALA A 288 0.37 -15.94 7.30
CA ALA A 288 1.41 -14.92 7.36
C ALA A 288 0.85 -13.53 7.01
N VAL A 289 1.36 -12.49 7.69
CA VAL A 289 0.90 -11.10 7.52
C VAL A 289 2.04 -10.21 7.06
N GLN A 290 1.80 -9.35 6.04
CA GLN A 290 2.81 -8.47 5.46
C GLN A 290 2.26 -7.04 5.27
N HIS A 291 2.65 -6.09 6.13
CA HIS A 291 2.26 -4.67 6.01
C HIS A 291 3.30 -3.70 6.58
N SER A 292 3.09 -2.41 6.30
CA SER A 292 4.02 -1.33 6.66
C SER A 292 4.16 -1.10 8.18
N ALA A 293 3.13 -1.39 8.97
CA ALA A 293 3.14 -1.20 10.42
C ALA A 293 3.96 -2.26 11.18
N LEU A 294 4.32 -3.38 10.55
CA LEU A 294 5.25 -4.35 11.13
C LEU A 294 6.65 -3.74 11.22
N ASN A 295 7.34 -3.98 12.34
CA ASN A 295 8.75 -3.63 12.45
C ASN A 295 9.62 -4.55 11.55
N ASN A 296 10.88 -4.18 11.37
CA ASN A 296 11.77 -4.91 10.45
C ASN A 296 11.99 -6.37 10.85
N THR A 297 12.04 -6.67 12.14
CA THR A 297 12.19 -8.03 12.65
C THR A 297 10.94 -8.86 12.38
N GLU A 298 9.76 -8.31 12.68
CA GLU A 298 8.47 -8.94 12.39
C GLU A 298 8.34 -9.26 10.89
N ARG A 299 8.67 -8.31 10.01
CA ARG A 299 8.64 -8.52 8.55
C ARG A 299 9.57 -9.65 8.09
N LEU A 300 10.78 -9.70 8.65
CA LEU A 300 11.73 -10.76 8.29
C LEU A 300 11.25 -12.12 8.77
N LEU A 301 10.68 -12.22 9.97
CA LEU A 301 10.15 -13.48 10.50
C LEU A 301 8.98 -13.99 9.64
N GLN A 302 8.03 -13.10 9.29
CA GLN A 302 6.93 -13.44 8.39
C GLN A 302 7.44 -13.84 6.99
N TRP A 303 8.44 -13.15 6.45
CA TRP A 303 9.07 -13.52 5.20
C TRP A 303 9.68 -14.92 5.24
N ARG A 304 10.41 -15.25 6.31
CA ARG A 304 11.01 -16.59 6.48
C ARG A 304 9.96 -17.68 6.65
N MET A 305 8.90 -17.40 7.42
CA MET A 305 7.77 -18.31 7.54
C MET A 305 7.17 -18.67 6.18
N ILE A 306 6.99 -17.68 5.30
CA ILE A 306 6.51 -17.88 3.94
C ILE A 306 7.54 -18.68 3.11
N GLN A 307 8.81 -18.29 3.17
CA GLN A 307 9.89 -18.91 2.39
C GLN A 307 10.14 -20.36 2.77
N ASN A 308 10.02 -20.71 4.05
CA ASN A 308 10.16 -22.07 4.56
C ASN A 308 8.95 -22.96 4.21
N GLY A 309 7.84 -22.40 3.76
CA GLY A 309 6.62 -23.14 3.49
C GLY A 309 5.73 -23.35 4.71
N ASP A 310 5.98 -22.64 5.81
CA ASP A 310 5.18 -22.71 7.05
C ASP A 310 3.87 -21.92 6.95
N ALA A 311 3.69 -21.10 5.89
CA ALA A 311 2.48 -20.34 5.60
C ALA A 311 1.83 -20.82 4.31
N ASP A 312 0.51 -20.98 4.33
CA ASP A 312 -0.30 -21.28 3.15
C ASP A 312 -1.11 -20.08 2.68
N ILE A 313 -1.34 -19.15 3.56
CA ILE A 313 -2.06 -17.90 3.26
C ILE A 313 -1.15 -16.75 3.61
N VAL A 314 -1.02 -15.82 2.67
CA VAL A 314 -0.40 -14.52 2.92
C VAL A 314 -1.45 -13.45 2.76
N ILE A 315 -1.68 -12.65 3.80
CA ILE A 315 -2.45 -11.42 3.73
C ILE A 315 -1.54 -10.22 3.90
N GLY A 316 -1.77 -9.19 3.11
CA GLY A 316 -0.98 -7.98 3.29
C GLY A 316 -1.39 -6.83 2.40
N THR A 317 -0.64 -5.75 2.53
CA THR A 317 -0.83 -4.56 1.70
C THR A 317 -0.13 -4.75 0.34
N ARG A 318 -0.12 -3.71 -0.49
CA ARG A 318 0.47 -3.72 -1.84
C ARG A 318 1.78 -4.52 -1.96
N SER A 319 2.70 -4.35 -1.02
CA SER A 319 4.01 -5.02 -1.08
C SER A 319 3.97 -6.53 -0.84
N ALA A 320 2.90 -7.07 -0.27
CA ALA A 320 2.73 -8.50 -0.07
C ALA A 320 2.68 -9.29 -1.39
N ILE A 321 2.42 -8.60 -2.52
CA ILE A 321 2.49 -9.22 -3.86
C ILE A 321 3.87 -9.81 -4.17
N PHE A 322 4.93 -9.38 -3.49
CA PHE A 322 6.29 -9.91 -3.64
C PHE A 322 6.68 -10.97 -2.59
N SER A 323 5.75 -11.43 -1.78
CA SER A 323 6.02 -12.51 -0.82
C SER A 323 6.53 -13.77 -1.52
N PRO A 324 7.52 -14.50 -0.95
CA PRO A 324 8.10 -15.70 -1.56
C PRO A 324 7.18 -16.94 -1.43
N LEU A 325 5.88 -16.73 -1.68
CA LEU A 325 4.87 -17.78 -1.64
C LEU A 325 4.88 -18.53 -2.96
N GLN A 326 5.03 -19.82 -2.92
CA GLN A 326 5.06 -20.72 -4.10
C GLN A 326 3.75 -21.50 -4.22
N ASN A 327 3.47 -22.04 -5.38
CA ASN A 327 2.27 -22.84 -5.68
C ASN A 327 0.97 -22.09 -5.37
N ILE A 328 0.89 -20.84 -5.82
CA ILE A 328 -0.27 -19.98 -5.58
C ILE A 328 -1.42 -20.44 -6.49
N GLY A 329 -2.57 -20.78 -5.89
CA GLY A 329 -3.81 -21.12 -6.60
C GLY A 329 -4.76 -19.93 -6.76
N LEU A 330 -4.68 -18.97 -5.83
CA LEU A 330 -5.61 -17.85 -5.75
C LEU A 330 -4.87 -16.59 -5.35
N ILE A 331 -5.07 -15.52 -6.13
CA ILE A 331 -4.62 -14.16 -5.81
C ILE A 331 -5.84 -13.27 -5.72
N ILE A 332 -6.05 -12.61 -4.59
CA ILE A 332 -7.18 -11.70 -4.35
C ILE A 332 -6.68 -10.27 -4.18
N LEU A 333 -7.30 -9.31 -4.87
CA LEU A 333 -7.20 -7.89 -4.58
C LEU A 333 -8.55 -7.41 -4.10
N ASP A 334 -8.69 -7.21 -2.79
CA ASP A 334 -9.92 -6.66 -2.22
C ASP A 334 -9.89 -5.13 -2.27
N GLU A 335 -11.07 -4.50 -2.41
CA GLU A 335 -11.21 -3.06 -2.66
C GLU A 335 -10.25 -2.59 -3.77
N GLU A 336 -10.25 -3.27 -4.92
CA GLU A 336 -9.25 -3.14 -5.99
C GLU A 336 -9.14 -1.72 -6.57
N GLN A 337 -10.16 -0.88 -6.39
CA GLN A 337 -10.17 0.51 -6.83
C GLN A 337 -9.23 1.42 -6.01
N GLU A 338 -8.72 0.96 -4.86
CA GLU A 338 -7.94 1.78 -3.97
C GLU A 338 -6.62 2.23 -4.60
N HIS A 339 -6.35 3.54 -4.50
CA HIS A 339 -5.14 4.14 -5.08
C HIS A 339 -3.85 3.63 -4.43
N THR A 340 -3.92 3.10 -3.18
CA THR A 340 -2.77 2.55 -2.46
C THR A 340 -2.14 1.33 -3.14
N TYR A 341 -2.83 0.71 -4.10
CA TYR A 341 -2.26 -0.33 -4.96
C TYR A 341 -1.28 0.21 -6.02
N GLN A 342 -1.21 1.52 -6.24
CA GLN A 342 -0.17 2.19 -7.02
C GLN A 342 0.97 2.61 -6.09
N SER A 343 2.23 2.32 -6.46
CA SER A 343 3.40 2.75 -5.71
C SER A 343 3.72 4.22 -5.99
N GLU A 344 3.88 5.02 -4.96
CA GLU A 344 4.30 6.43 -5.08
C GLU A 344 5.83 6.58 -5.22
N SER A 345 6.59 5.60 -4.77
CA SER A 345 8.07 5.56 -4.86
C SER A 345 8.52 4.64 -5.99
N ALA A 346 9.74 4.87 -6.49
CA ALA A 346 10.33 4.03 -7.53
C ALA A 346 10.66 2.61 -7.01
N PRO A 347 10.34 1.59 -7.81
CA PRO A 347 9.56 1.63 -9.05
C PRO A 347 8.09 1.95 -8.77
N ARG A 348 7.48 2.82 -9.58
CA ARG A 348 6.07 3.21 -9.44
C ARG A 348 5.16 2.16 -10.04
N TYR A 349 5.18 0.96 -9.46
CA TYR A 349 4.42 -0.18 -9.96
C TYR A 349 2.97 -0.17 -9.48
N SER A 350 2.13 -0.80 -10.29
CA SER A 350 0.75 -1.16 -9.91
C SER A 350 0.69 -2.60 -9.43
N ALA A 351 0.11 -2.84 -8.26
CA ALA A 351 -0.12 -4.20 -7.76
C ALA A 351 -1.02 -5.01 -8.71
N HIS A 352 -1.94 -4.37 -9.44
CA HIS A 352 -2.77 -5.03 -10.45
C HIS A 352 -1.93 -5.65 -11.56
N ASP A 353 -0.93 -4.94 -12.09
CA ASP A 353 -0.08 -5.44 -13.16
C ASP A 353 0.84 -6.55 -12.67
N VAL A 354 1.41 -6.40 -11.47
CA VAL A 354 2.24 -7.46 -10.85
C VAL A 354 1.40 -8.69 -10.53
N ALA A 355 0.17 -8.52 -10.03
CA ALA A 355 -0.74 -9.63 -9.75
C ALA A 355 -1.13 -10.39 -11.03
N LYS A 356 -1.39 -9.69 -12.14
CA LYS A 356 -1.63 -10.32 -13.46
C LYS A 356 -0.41 -11.13 -13.90
N LYS A 357 0.79 -10.54 -13.83
CA LYS A 357 2.03 -11.25 -14.17
C LYS A 357 2.21 -12.48 -13.29
N ARG A 358 2.01 -12.35 -11.98
CA ARG A 358 2.18 -13.45 -11.03
C ARG A 358 1.15 -14.56 -11.23
N ALA A 359 -0.13 -14.18 -11.48
CA ALA A 359 -1.18 -15.14 -11.80
C ALA A 359 -0.86 -15.96 -13.07
N MET A 360 -0.25 -15.32 -14.08
CA MET A 360 0.20 -16.02 -15.29
C MET A 360 1.34 -16.99 -15.02
N MET A 361 2.29 -16.63 -14.17
CA MET A 361 3.42 -17.49 -13.80
C MET A 361 2.98 -18.73 -13.00
N GLU A 362 2.00 -18.54 -12.11
CA GLU A 362 1.53 -19.57 -11.16
C GLU A 362 0.29 -20.34 -11.67
N HIS A 363 -0.24 -20.02 -12.85
CA HIS A 363 -1.49 -20.58 -13.37
C HIS A 363 -2.62 -20.50 -12.34
N SER A 364 -2.83 -19.32 -11.74
CA SER A 364 -3.77 -19.11 -10.65
C SER A 364 -5.01 -18.29 -11.08
N LEU A 365 -6.07 -18.39 -10.28
CA LEU A 365 -7.20 -17.48 -10.37
C LEU A 365 -6.81 -16.14 -9.75
N LEU A 366 -6.97 -15.06 -10.54
CA LEU A 366 -6.85 -13.68 -10.08
C LEU A 366 -8.25 -13.09 -9.85
N LEU A 367 -8.59 -12.81 -8.60
CA LEU A 367 -9.88 -12.26 -8.22
C LEU A 367 -9.73 -10.79 -7.80
N PHE A 368 -10.39 -9.89 -8.53
CA PHE A 368 -10.62 -8.52 -8.12
C PHE A 368 -11.97 -8.45 -7.38
N SER A 369 -12.01 -7.77 -6.23
CA SER A 369 -13.21 -7.62 -5.41
C SER A 369 -13.46 -6.14 -5.14
N SER A 370 -14.66 -5.64 -5.46
CA SER A 370 -15.01 -4.23 -5.24
C SER A 370 -16.51 -3.99 -5.29
N ALA A 371 -16.98 -2.96 -4.59
CA ALA A 371 -18.30 -2.37 -4.78
C ALA A 371 -18.29 -1.30 -5.89
N THR A 372 -17.15 -0.68 -6.10
CA THR A 372 -16.92 0.41 -7.05
C THR A 372 -15.64 0.13 -7.84
N PRO A 373 -15.63 -0.92 -8.68
CA PRO A 373 -14.41 -1.35 -9.37
C PRO A 373 -13.81 -0.22 -10.22
N ARG A 374 -12.51 -0.32 -10.52
CA ARG A 374 -11.90 0.59 -11.49
C ARG A 374 -12.58 0.47 -12.84
N THR A 375 -12.77 1.60 -13.51
CA THR A 375 -13.39 1.62 -14.84
C THR A 375 -12.68 0.69 -15.83
N GLU A 376 -11.36 0.53 -15.73
CA GLU A 376 -10.58 -0.39 -16.56
C GLU A 376 -10.89 -1.86 -16.26
N THR A 377 -11.02 -2.20 -14.97
CA THR A 377 -11.33 -3.58 -14.54
C THR A 377 -12.74 -3.95 -14.95
N TYR A 378 -13.71 -3.06 -14.68
CA TYR A 378 -15.10 -3.28 -15.08
C TYR A 378 -15.25 -3.36 -16.60
N HIS A 379 -14.57 -2.48 -17.35
CA HIS A 379 -14.55 -2.54 -18.82
C HIS A 379 -13.99 -3.88 -19.33
N ALA A 380 -12.95 -4.41 -18.71
CA ALA A 380 -12.40 -5.71 -19.07
C ALA A 380 -13.40 -6.85 -18.79
N ALA A 381 -14.17 -6.76 -17.71
CA ALA A 381 -15.16 -7.75 -17.31
C ALA A 381 -16.36 -7.77 -18.27
N ILE A 382 -16.97 -6.61 -18.56
CA ILE A 382 -18.11 -6.54 -19.51
C ILE A 382 -17.71 -6.82 -20.97
N SER A 383 -16.42 -6.61 -21.32
CA SER A 383 -15.87 -6.98 -22.64
C SER A 383 -15.42 -8.44 -22.72
N SER A 384 -15.83 -9.30 -21.80
CA SER A 384 -15.53 -10.73 -21.72
C SER A 384 -14.02 -11.07 -21.70
N ARG A 385 -13.18 -10.11 -21.31
CA ARG A 385 -11.73 -10.35 -21.09
C ARG A 385 -11.42 -10.94 -19.71
N MET A 386 -12.39 -10.89 -18.80
CA MET A 386 -12.42 -11.56 -17.51
C MET A 386 -13.86 -11.89 -17.14
N ARG A 387 -14.06 -12.81 -16.21
CA ARG A 387 -15.41 -13.15 -15.71
C ARG A 387 -15.94 -11.99 -14.86
N LEU A 388 -17.21 -11.63 -15.06
CA LEU A 388 -17.97 -10.76 -14.16
C LEU A 388 -18.89 -11.63 -13.29
N VAL A 389 -18.76 -11.51 -11.98
CA VAL A 389 -19.66 -12.11 -11.00
C VAL A 389 -20.24 -10.98 -10.17
N THR A 390 -21.57 -10.97 -10.00
CA THR A 390 -22.24 -9.83 -9.38
C THR A 390 -23.03 -10.27 -8.15
N LEU A 391 -22.98 -9.46 -7.07
CA LEU A 391 -23.80 -9.56 -5.87
C LEU A 391 -24.63 -8.27 -5.76
N THR A 392 -25.91 -8.36 -6.03
CA THR A 392 -26.82 -7.21 -6.17
C THR A 392 -27.50 -6.81 -4.87
N HIS A 393 -27.54 -7.71 -3.87
CA HIS A 393 -28.21 -7.49 -2.62
C HIS A 393 -27.25 -7.41 -1.43
N ARG A 394 -27.62 -6.60 -0.43
CA ARG A 394 -26.93 -6.62 0.87
C ARG A 394 -27.23 -7.91 1.60
N TYR A 395 -26.25 -8.41 2.35
CA TYR A 395 -26.45 -9.57 3.21
C TYR A 395 -27.59 -9.32 4.20
N GLY A 396 -28.51 -10.29 4.31
CA GLY A 396 -29.72 -10.17 5.15
C GLY A 396 -30.82 -9.32 4.53
N GLY A 397 -30.80 -8.96 3.25
CA GLY A 397 -31.88 -8.22 2.55
C GLY A 397 -32.08 -6.78 3.02
N ARG A 398 -31.10 -6.17 3.70
CA ARG A 398 -31.20 -4.82 4.26
C ARG A 398 -31.24 -3.75 3.17
N PRO A 399 -32.08 -2.70 3.31
CA PRO A 399 -32.13 -1.61 2.36
C PRO A 399 -30.82 -0.79 2.36
N LEU A 400 -30.57 -0.08 1.27
CA LEU A 400 -29.51 0.93 1.22
C LEU A 400 -29.90 2.12 2.09
N PRO A 401 -28.93 2.81 2.74
CA PRO A 401 -29.19 4.06 3.45
C PRO A 401 -29.77 5.12 2.51
N THR A 402 -30.66 5.97 3.03
CA THR A 402 -31.14 7.14 2.31
C THR A 402 -30.05 8.20 2.20
N VAL A 403 -29.98 8.88 1.06
CA VAL A 403 -28.98 9.93 0.82
C VAL A 403 -29.70 11.24 0.48
N ASP A 404 -29.40 12.28 1.25
CA ASP A 404 -29.88 13.62 1.01
C ASP A 404 -28.73 14.57 0.70
N PHE A 405 -28.95 15.49 -0.22
CA PHE A 405 -28.01 16.57 -0.55
C PHE A 405 -28.40 17.87 0.14
N ILE A 406 -27.38 18.62 0.57
CA ILE A 406 -27.53 19.96 1.14
C ILE A 406 -26.83 20.92 0.22
N ASP A 407 -27.58 21.89 -0.37
CA ASP A 407 -27.01 22.92 -1.24
C ASP A 407 -26.32 24.00 -0.40
N MET A 408 -24.99 24.01 -0.40
CA MET A 408 -24.19 24.96 0.35
C MET A 408 -24.27 26.40 -0.20
N ARG A 409 -24.72 26.59 -1.45
CA ARG A 409 -24.99 27.94 -2.00
C ARG A 409 -26.24 28.51 -1.36
N ALA A 410 -27.27 27.70 -1.16
CA ALA A 410 -28.48 28.10 -0.47
C ALA A 410 -28.21 28.43 1.02
N GLU A 411 -27.37 27.60 1.68
CA GLU A 411 -26.93 27.87 3.06
C GLU A 411 -26.19 29.23 3.18
N LEU A 412 -25.27 29.51 2.25
CA LEU A 412 -24.53 30.78 2.21
C LEU A 412 -25.47 31.96 1.94
N ALA A 413 -26.43 31.82 1.00
CA ALA A 413 -27.41 32.84 0.71
C ALA A 413 -28.37 33.11 1.89
N ALA A 414 -28.63 32.11 2.72
CA ALA A 414 -29.39 32.22 3.96
C ALA A 414 -28.58 32.82 5.14
N GLY A 415 -27.32 33.21 4.90
CA GLY A 415 -26.45 33.85 5.90
C GLY A 415 -25.64 32.91 6.77
N ASN A 416 -25.50 31.64 6.38
CA ASN A 416 -24.64 30.69 7.05
C ASN A 416 -23.24 30.59 6.37
N PRO A 417 -22.20 31.26 6.86
CA PRO A 417 -20.86 31.23 6.30
C PRO A 417 -20.00 30.04 6.84
N ARG A 418 -20.61 29.18 7.67
CA ARG A 418 -19.92 28.07 8.36
C ARG A 418 -19.68 26.91 7.42
N GLU A 419 -18.72 26.04 7.77
CA GLU A 419 -18.44 24.81 7.04
C GLU A 419 -19.55 23.77 7.23
N VAL A 420 -20.23 23.81 8.38
CA VAL A 420 -21.32 22.89 8.70
C VAL A 420 -22.65 23.58 8.46
N SER A 421 -23.50 22.99 7.61
CA SER A 421 -24.83 23.50 7.31
C SER A 421 -25.76 23.42 8.53
N GLN A 422 -26.75 24.29 8.59
CA GLN A 422 -27.76 24.28 9.66
C GLN A 422 -28.52 22.95 9.70
N ARG A 423 -28.86 22.40 8.53
CA ARG A 423 -29.51 21.08 8.44
C ARG A 423 -28.64 19.97 9.00
N MET A 424 -27.34 19.96 8.74
CA MET A 424 -26.40 18.97 9.29
C MET A 424 -26.37 19.05 10.83
N VAL A 425 -26.31 20.27 11.37
CA VAL A 425 -26.33 20.47 12.84
C VAL A 425 -27.63 19.96 13.46
N GLN A 426 -28.78 20.23 12.84
CA GLN A 426 -30.07 19.73 13.31
C GLN A 426 -30.14 18.20 13.36
N GLU A 427 -29.65 17.53 12.31
CA GLU A 427 -29.65 16.07 12.24
C GLU A 427 -28.66 15.45 13.23
N LEU A 428 -27.51 16.06 13.43
CA LEU A 428 -26.54 15.65 14.46
C LEU A 428 -27.13 15.82 15.88
N ALA A 429 -27.83 16.93 16.14
CA ALA A 429 -28.51 17.16 17.41
C ALA A 429 -29.61 16.11 17.66
N ALA A 430 -30.38 15.80 16.63
CA ALA A 430 -31.43 14.77 16.72
C ALA A 430 -30.83 13.37 16.98
N ASN A 431 -29.70 13.03 16.36
CA ASN A 431 -28.96 11.77 16.63
C ASN A 431 -28.47 11.72 18.08
N LEU A 432 -27.87 12.82 18.55
CA LEU A 432 -27.37 12.93 19.92
C LEU A 432 -28.50 12.72 20.93
N GLN A 433 -29.69 13.33 20.70
CA GLN A 433 -30.88 13.14 21.56
C GLN A 433 -31.37 11.69 21.60
N ARG A 434 -31.21 10.92 20.50
CA ARG A 434 -31.57 9.49 20.44
C ARG A 434 -30.50 8.58 21.02
N GLY A 435 -29.33 9.11 21.42
CA GLY A 435 -28.17 8.32 21.84
C GLY A 435 -27.51 7.54 20.71
N GLU A 436 -27.71 7.96 19.46
CA GLU A 436 -27.13 7.36 18.26
C GLU A 436 -25.82 8.06 17.89
N GLN A 437 -24.91 7.31 17.25
CA GLN A 437 -23.62 7.83 16.83
C GLN A 437 -23.65 8.35 15.40
N SER A 438 -22.78 9.33 15.11
CA SER A 438 -22.62 9.93 13.79
C SER A 438 -21.17 9.88 13.33
N ILE A 439 -20.96 9.72 12.01
CA ILE A 439 -19.64 9.86 11.37
C ILE A 439 -19.67 11.08 10.45
N LEU A 440 -18.71 11.99 10.60
CA LEU A 440 -18.51 13.10 9.70
C LEU A 440 -17.19 12.92 8.94
N LEU A 441 -17.32 12.77 7.63
CA LEU A 441 -16.20 12.69 6.71
C LEU A 441 -15.90 14.08 6.14
N LEU A 442 -14.72 14.60 6.42
CA LEU A 442 -14.20 15.78 5.73
C LEU A 442 -13.30 15.35 4.58
N ASN A 443 -13.79 15.47 3.35
CA ASN A 443 -13.01 15.14 2.16
C ASN A 443 -12.20 16.36 1.71
N ARG A 444 -11.16 16.68 2.44
CA ARG A 444 -10.27 17.78 2.07
C ARG A 444 -8.81 17.42 2.34
N ARG A 445 -8.15 16.86 1.32
CA ARG A 445 -6.68 16.76 1.32
C ARG A 445 -6.12 18.17 1.11
N GLY A 446 -5.29 18.65 2.04
CA GLY A 446 -4.44 19.82 1.81
C GLY A 446 -4.95 21.17 2.30
N TYR A 447 -6.01 21.25 3.12
CA TYR A 447 -6.32 22.49 3.83
C TYR A 447 -5.74 22.47 5.25
N GLN A 448 -4.49 22.81 5.27
CA GLN A 448 -3.73 23.14 6.46
C GLN A 448 -3.97 24.62 6.72
N THR A 449 -3.96 25.05 7.97
CA THR A 449 -4.07 26.45 8.32
C THR A 449 -2.95 27.22 7.64
N VAL A 450 -3.28 27.98 6.61
CA VAL A 450 -2.29 28.79 5.86
C VAL A 450 -2.37 30.25 6.26
N GLY A 451 -1.24 30.93 6.21
CA GLY A 451 -1.19 32.36 6.38
C GLY A 451 -1.57 33.08 5.09
N MET A 452 -2.66 33.83 5.10
CA MET A 452 -3.11 34.64 3.97
C MET A 452 -3.30 36.10 4.41
N CYS A 453 -2.88 37.03 3.57
CA CYS A 453 -3.10 38.44 3.83
C CYS A 453 -4.59 38.81 3.64
N GLY A 454 -5.20 39.40 4.68
CA GLY A 454 -6.59 39.87 4.61
C GLY A 454 -6.81 41.08 3.67
N THR A 455 -5.73 41.77 3.28
CA THR A 455 -5.80 42.98 2.43
C THR A 455 -5.57 42.65 0.95
N CYS A 456 -4.48 41.93 0.61
CA CYS A 456 -4.09 41.67 -0.80
C CYS A 456 -4.23 40.19 -1.23
N GLY A 457 -4.66 39.27 -0.35
CA GLY A 457 -4.82 37.86 -0.65
C GLY A 457 -3.51 37.11 -0.79
N HIS A 458 -2.34 37.68 -0.53
CA HIS A 458 -1.06 37.00 -0.59
C HIS A 458 -1.02 35.84 0.38
N VAL A 459 -0.64 34.65 -0.12
CA VAL A 459 -0.49 33.43 0.67
C VAL A 459 1.00 33.18 0.96
N LEU A 460 1.33 32.97 2.24
CA LEU A 460 2.70 32.65 2.65
C LEU A 460 3.12 31.29 2.08
N LYS A 461 4.10 31.30 1.18
CA LYS A 461 4.61 30.09 0.51
C LYS A 461 5.98 29.71 1.02
N CYS A 462 6.27 28.40 0.94
CA CYS A 462 7.62 27.90 1.20
C CYS A 462 8.58 28.39 0.11
N PRO A 463 9.74 28.98 0.46
CA PRO A 463 10.74 29.45 -0.51
C PRO A 463 11.34 28.31 -1.31
N ASN A 464 11.34 27.09 -0.78
CA ASN A 464 11.95 25.91 -1.41
C ASN A 464 10.94 25.04 -2.18
N CYS A 465 9.63 25.24 -2.02
CA CYS A 465 8.62 24.30 -2.51
C CYS A 465 7.41 24.93 -3.20
N SER A 466 7.32 26.21 -3.40
CA SER A 466 6.18 26.88 -4.07
C SER A 466 4.78 26.54 -3.50
N VAL A 467 4.70 25.79 -2.39
CA VAL A 467 3.44 25.42 -1.72
C VAL A 467 3.17 26.32 -0.54
N PRO A 468 1.92 26.53 -0.14
CA PRO A 468 1.60 27.24 1.08
C PRO A 468 2.30 26.62 2.30
N LEU A 469 2.81 27.49 3.18
CA LEU A 469 3.29 27.08 4.50
C LEU A 469 2.12 26.85 5.44
N VAL A 470 2.22 25.83 6.27
CA VAL A 470 1.19 25.35 7.18
C VAL A 470 1.46 25.85 8.57
N TYR A 471 0.46 26.48 9.20
CA TYR A 471 0.54 26.92 10.57
C TYR A 471 0.19 25.77 11.56
N HIS A 472 1.12 25.43 12.43
CA HIS A 472 0.93 24.48 13.52
C HIS A 472 0.72 25.21 14.84
N LYS A 473 -0.53 25.24 15.32
CA LYS A 473 -0.93 25.97 16.54
C LYS A 473 -0.13 25.50 17.77
N ALA A 474 0.08 24.19 17.93
CA ALA A 474 0.83 23.60 19.06
C ALA A 474 2.32 23.98 19.08
N GLN A 475 2.91 24.30 17.93
CA GLN A 475 4.33 24.64 17.79
C GLN A 475 4.57 26.14 17.55
N HIS A 476 3.51 26.94 17.41
CA HIS A 476 3.55 28.35 17.02
C HIS A 476 4.51 28.61 15.85
N ALA A 477 4.44 27.77 14.79
CA ALA A 477 5.33 27.83 13.65
C ALA A 477 4.61 27.51 12.34
N LEU A 478 5.15 28.05 11.23
CA LEU A 478 4.79 27.63 9.89
C LEU A 478 5.76 26.55 9.42
N LEU A 479 5.24 25.46 8.90
CA LEU A 479 6.02 24.33 8.40
C LEU A 479 5.68 24.01 6.94
N CYS A 480 6.68 23.60 6.18
CA CYS A 480 6.50 22.99 4.88
C CYS A 480 6.55 21.46 5.04
N HIS A 481 5.45 20.74 4.76
CA HIS A 481 5.39 19.28 4.86
C HIS A 481 6.19 18.54 3.76
N TYR A 482 6.70 19.25 2.75
CA TYR A 482 7.51 18.66 1.69
C TYR A 482 9.01 18.67 1.99
N CYS A 483 9.53 19.77 2.54
CA CYS A 483 10.97 19.91 2.80
C CYS A 483 11.33 20.16 4.26
N GLY A 484 10.34 20.24 5.16
CA GLY A 484 10.58 20.52 6.58
C GLY A 484 10.97 21.99 6.88
N HIS A 485 10.96 22.88 5.88
CA HIS A 485 11.26 24.31 6.13
C HIS A 485 10.33 24.88 7.20
N ARG A 486 10.91 25.55 8.20
CA ARG A 486 10.21 26.10 9.37
C ARG A 486 10.41 27.61 9.45
N VAL A 487 9.32 28.34 9.68
CA VAL A 487 9.33 29.77 9.96
C VAL A 487 8.80 30.02 11.37
N SER A 488 9.64 30.59 12.22
CA SER A 488 9.32 31.01 13.59
C SER A 488 10.21 32.19 13.95
N PRO A 489 9.68 33.29 14.48
CA PRO A 489 8.27 33.53 14.81
C PRO A 489 7.38 33.63 13.56
N VAL A 490 6.06 33.42 13.78
CA VAL A 490 5.07 33.46 12.70
C VAL A 490 4.84 34.90 12.26
N PRO A 491 4.92 35.23 10.95
CA PRO A 491 4.71 36.59 10.46
C PRO A 491 3.32 37.14 10.78
N GLY A 492 3.22 38.26 11.42
CA GLY A 492 1.94 38.98 11.68
C GLY A 492 1.51 39.89 10.54
N LEU A 493 2.47 40.32 9.71
CA LEU A 493 2.27 41.26 8.61
C LEU A 493 2.66 40.67 7.28
N CYS A 494 1.98 41.04 6.23
CA CYS A 494 2.20 40.61 4.86
C CYS A 494 3.53 41.16 4.32
N PRO A 495 4.41 40.35 3.77
CA PRO A 495 5.66 40.82 3.17
C PRO A 495 5.46 41.66 1.90
N GLU A 496 4.29 41.58 1.23
CA GLU A 496 4.01 42.28 0.00
C GLU A 496 3.36 43.67 0.24
N CYS A 497 2.40 43.75 1.19
CA CYS A 497 1.62 44.99 1.34
C CYS A 497 1.56 45.52 2.78
N GLY A 498 2.21 44.86 3.74
CA GLY A 498 2.14 45.23 5.16
C GLY A 498 0.80 44.98 5.85
N GLY A 499 -0.19 44.46 5.15
CA GLY A 499 -1.50 44.10 5.71
C GLY A 499 -1.41 42.94 6.71
N LYS A 500 -2.42 42.78 7.57
CA LYS A 500 -2.46 41.73 8.58
C LYS A 500 -2.57 40.36 7.95
N ILE A 501 -1.71 39.41 8.36
CA ILE A 501 -1.85 37.99 8.00
C ILE A 501 -2.89 37.33 8.89
N VAL A 502 -3.86 36.70 8.25
CA VAL A 502 -4.90 35.91 8.91
C VAL A 502 -4.53 34.44 8.72
N TYR A 503 -4.42 33.70 9.81
CA TYR A 503 -4.20 32.26 9.82
C TYR A 503 -5.56 31.59 9.84
N SER A 504 -6.11 31.31 8.66
CA SER A 504 -7.36 30.58 8.51
C SER A 504 -7.08 29.21 7.88
N GLY A 505 -7.65 28.20 8.45
CA GLY A 505 -7.58 26.84 7.92
C GLY A 505 -8.97 26.24 7.88
N PHE A 506 -9.26 25.56 6.80
CA PHE A 506 -10.40 24.68 6.69
C PHE A 506 -9.89 23.26 6.91
N GLY A 507 -10.04 22.69 8.09
CA GLY A 507 -9.61 21.35 8.42
C GLY A 507 -10.52 20.73 9.46
N THR A 508 -10.24 19.50 9.79
CA THR A 508 -10.96 18.75 10.85
C THR A 508 -11.00 19.52 12.16
N GLN A 509 -9.95 20.28 12.49
CA GLN A 509 -9.90 21.07 13.70
C GLN A 509 -10.91 22.22 13.69
N LYS A 510 -11.09 22.95 12.57
CA LYS A 510 -12.09 24.01 12.47
C LYS A 510 -13.50 23.46 12.57
N VAL A 511 -13.77 22.34 11.90
CA VAL A 511 -15.07 21.68 11.98
C VAL A 511 -15.33 21.17 13.41
N GLU A 512 -14.31 20.65 14.10
CA GLU A 512 -14.41 20.28 15.53
C GLU A 512 -14.76 21.49 16.42
N GLU A 513 -14.09 22.62 16.23
CA GLU A 513 -14.34 23.88 16.97
C GLU A 513 -15.77 24.41 16.70
N GLU A 514 -16.21 24.41 15.42
CA GLU A 514 -17.59 24.79 15.05
C GLU A 514 -18.64 23.86 15.66
N LEU A 515 -18.41 22.56 15.61
CA LEU A 515 -19.34 21.57 16.19
C LEU A 515 -19.40 21.68 17.72
N ALA A 516 -18.28 21.94 18.40
CA ALA A 516 -18.25 22.13 19.85
C ALA A 516 -19.05 23.38 20.28
N GLU A 517 -19.03 24.44 19.45
CA GLU A 517 -19.84 25.63 19.66
C GLU A 517 -21.34 25.37 19.42
N LEU A 518 -21.67 24.67 18.31
CA LEU A 518 -23.04 24.45 17.85
C LEU A 518 -23.78 23.34 18.60
N LEU A 519 -23.04 22.36 19.12
CA LEU A 519 -23.55 21.18 19.84
C LEU A 519 -22.86 21.06 21.20
N PRO A 520 -23.11 21.99 22.14
CA PRO A 520 -22.48 21.93 23.45
C PRO A 520 -22.92 20.66 24.19
N GLY A 521 -21.94 19.85 24.60
CA GLY A 521 -22.16 18.56 25.26
C GLY A 521 -21.97 17.33 24.36
N ALA A 522 -21.82 17.49 23.04
CA ALA A 522 -21.44 16.39 22.15
C ALA A 522 -19.97 15.97 22.37
N ARG A 523 -19.73 14.69 22.55
CA ARG A 523 -18.38 14.14 22.68
C ARG A 523 -17.83 13.83 21.27
N ILE A 524 -16.91 14.67 20.80
CA ILE A 524 -16.35 14.56 19.45
C ILE A 524 -15.01 13.87 19.50
N LEU A 525 -14.81 12.84 18.66
CA LEU A 525 -13.54 12.18 18.44
C LEU A 525 -12.99 12.58 17.07
N ARG A 526 -11.89 13.37 17.07
CA ARG A 526 -11.21 13.74 15.83
C ARG A 526 -10.13 12.73 15.46
N MET A 527 -10.17 12.25 14.21
CA MET A 527 -9.19 11.34 13.63
C MET A 527 -8.61 11.89 12.33
N ASP A 528 -7.37 12.34 12.38
CA ASP A 528 -6.57 12.79 11.25
C ASP A 528 -5.14 12.26 11.32
N GLN A 529 -4.31 12.56 10.32
CA GLN A 529 -2.92 12.11 10.30
C GLN A 529 -2.12 12.58 11.52
N ASP A 530 -2.38 13.79 12.00
CA ASP A 530 -1.64 14.37 13.13
C ASP A 530 -2.01 13.69 14.46
N SER A 531 -3.28 13.29 14.62
CA SER A 531 -3.77 12.61 15.83
C SER A 531 -3.39 11.12 15.90
N THR A 532 -2.98 10.51 14.77
CA THR A 532 -2.75 9.07 14.63
C THR A 532 -1.27 8.69 14.47
N MET A 533 -0.32 9.59 14.65
CA MET A 533 1.12 9.34 14.47
C MET A 533 1.73 8.29 15.42
N GLN A 534 1.11 7.99 16.56
CA GLN A 534 1.59 6.98 17.50
C GLN A 534 1.13 5.57 17.07
N LYS A 535 2.02 4.58 17.21
CA LYS A 535 1.69 3.16 16.95
C LYS A 535 0.46 2.74 17.76
N ASN A 536 -0.54 2.16 17.10
CA ASN A 536 -1.82 1.71 17.67
C ASN A 536 -2.76 2.82 18.20
N ALA A 537 -2.47 4.11 17.99
CA ALA A 537 -3.38 5.19 18.39
C ALA A 537 -4.72 5.09 17.67
N HIS A 538 -4.68 4.83 16.37
CA HIS A 538 -5.85 4.64 15.50
C HIS A 538 -6.81 3.57 16.05
N GLU A 539 -6.29 2.40 16.40
CA GLU A 539 -7.09 1.28 16.94
C GLU A 539 -7.74 1.61 18.29
N LYS A 540 -6.95 2.22 19.19
CA LYS A 540 -7.46 2.61 20.52
C LYS A 540 -8.59 3.62 20.41
N MET A 541 -8.46 4.60 19.49
CA MET A 541 -9.49 5.62 19.25
C MET A 541 -10.78 4.98 18.71
N LEU A 542 -10.67 4.07 17.74
CA LEU A 542 -11.82 3.36 17.19
C LEU A 542 -12.49 2.43 18.21
N ALA A 543 -11.69 1.74 19.04
CA ALA A 543 -12.23 0.92 20.12
C ALA A 543 -13.02 1.73 21.15
N ARG A 544 -12.58 2.96 21.46
CA ARG A 544 -13.31 3.88 22.33
C ARG A 544 -14.60 4.39 21.70
N PHE A 545 -14.57 4.69 20.38
CA PHE A 545 -15.78 5.06 19.64
C PHE A 545 -16.79 3.89 19.60
N ALA A 546 -16.32 2.66 19.35
CA ALA A 546 -17.14 1.45 19.37
C ALA A 546 -17.82 1.19 20.74
N LYS A 547 -17.16 1.61 21.84
CA LYS A 547 -17.71 1.56 23.20
C LYS A 547 -18.65 2.72 23.55
N GLN A 548 -18.99 3.56 22.56
CA GLN A 548 -19.87 4.72 22.72
C GLN A 548 -19.34 5.77 23.71
N GLU A 549 -18.00 5.86 23.88
CA GLU A 549 -17.38 6.93 24.66
C GLU A 549 -17.49 8.29 23.95
N TYR A 550 -17.78 8.29 22.65
CA TYR A 550 -17.94 9.46 21.80
C TYR A 550 -19.22 9.34 20.95
N ASP A 551 -19.82 10.49 20.63
CA ASP A 551 -21.08 10.60 19.90
C ASP A 551 -20.83 10.88 18.40
N ILE A 552 -19.80 11.66 18.09
CA ILE A 552 -19.43 12.04 16.73
C ILE A 552 -17.98 11.66 16.45
N LEU A 553 -17.77 10.89 15.38
CA LEU A 553 -16.45 10.61 14.83
C LEU A 553 -16.21 11.54 13.62
N LEU A 554 -15.31 12.49 13.78
CA LEU A 554 -14.92 13.44 12.73
C LEU A 554 -13.55 13.06 12.17
N GLY A 555 -13.43 12.87 10.86
CA GLY A 555 -12.13 12.56 10.27
C GLY A 555 -12.07 12.69 8.77
N THR A 556 -10.90 12.34 8.21
CA THR A 556 -10.67 12.29 6.76
C THR A 556 -11.03 10.90 6.21
N GLN A 557 -10.59 10.57 5.01
CA GLN A 557 -10.88 9.28 4.36
C GLN A 557 -10.57 8.03 5.23
N MET A 558 -9.78 8.18 6.29
CA MET A 558 -9.48 7.08 7.24
C MET A 558 -10.73 6.58 7.96
N VAL A 559 -11.72 7.45 8.24
CA VAL A 559 -12.97 7.07 8.92
C VAL A 559 -14.01 6.47 7.98
N ALA A 560 -13.81 6.59 6.65
CA ALA A 560 -14.71 6.03 5.65
C ALA A 560 -14.52 4.52 5.44
N LYS A 561 -13.41 3.92 5.92
CA LYS A 561 -12.97 2.59 5.49
C LYS A 561 -12.85 1.61 6.65
N GLY A 562 -13.21 0.36 6.40
CA GLY A 562 -12.89 -0.79 7.26
C GLY A 562 -13.61 -0.86 8.61
N LEU A 563 -14.52 0.05 8.93
CA LEU A 563 -15.16 0.16 10.24
C LEU A 563 -16.62 -0.25 10.19
N ASP A 564 -17.04 -0.99 11.18
CA ASP A 564 -18.44 -1.39 11.37
C ASP A 564 -18.88 -1.04 12.80
N PHE A 565 -19.77 -0.06 12.89
CA PHE A 565 -20.32 0.40 14.17
C PHE A 565 -21.84 0.27 14.15
N GLY A 566 -22.38 -0.61 14.99
CA GLY A 566 -23.82 -0.91 15.01
C GLY A 566 -24.69 0.29 15.38
N ASN A 567 -24.16 1.28 16.12
CA ASN A 567 -24.93 2.44 16.58
C ASN A 567 -24.77 3.69 15.67
N VAL A 568 -24.07 3.57 14.53
CA VAL A 568 -23.92 4.68 13.57
C VAL A 568 -25.11 4.70 12.61
N THR A 569 -25.97 5.69 12.74
CA THR A 569 -27.18 5.87 11.91
C THR A 569 -27.10 7.06 10.98
N LEU A 570 -26.19 8.03 11.25
CA LEU A 570 -25.99 9.21 10.42
C LEU A 570 -24.53 9.31 9.93
N VAL A 571 -24.37 9.54 8.63
CA VAL A 571 -23.08 9.82 8.02
C VAL A 571 -23.15 11.15 7.26
N GLY A 572 -22.29 12.10 7.62
CA GLY A 572 -22.15 13.39 6.94
C GLY A 572 -20.90 13.43 6.07
N VAL A 573 -21.02 14.00 4.85
CA VAL A 573 -19.88 14.24 3.95
C VAL A 573 -19.74 15.73 3.72
N LEU A 574 -18.55 16.25 4.06
CA LEU A 574 -18.20 17.67 3.92
C LEU A 574 -17.10 17.85 2.87
N GLY A 575 -17.18 18.90 2.05
CA GLY A 575 -16.12 19.29 1.11
C GLY A 575 -15.89 18.35 -0.06
N ILE A 576 -16.93 17.64 -0.55
CA ILE A 576 -16.85 16.71 -1.69
C ILE A 576 -16.47 17.41 -3.00
N ASP A 577 -16.82 18.68 -3.15
CA ASP A 577 -16.62 19.48 -4.38
C ASP A 577 -15.13 19.56 -4.77
N SER A 578 -14.24 19.58 -3.79
CA SER A 578 -12.80 19.61 -4.03
C SER A 578 -12.29 18.36 -4.75
N LEU A 579 -12.93 17.22 -4.55
CA LEU A 579 -12.63 15.97 -5.26
C LEU A 579 -13.35 15.92 -6.61
N LEU A 580 -14.59 16.41 -6.66
CA LEU A 580 -15.41 16.42 -7.87
C LEU A 580 -14.77 17.27 -8.98
N PHE A 581 -14.21 18.44 -8.61
CA PHE A 581 -13.52 19.35 -9.54
C PHE A 581 -11.99 19.17 -9.52
N GLY A 582 -11.51 18.03 -9.04
CA GLY A 582 -10.09 17.67 -9.07
C GLY A 582 -9.57 17.56 -10.52
N GLN A 583 -8.25 17.69 -10.69
CA GLN A 583 -7.61 17.73 -12.02
C GLN A 583 -7.32 16.35 -12.63
N GLY A 584 -7.48 15.25 -11.89
CA GLY A 584 -7.20 13.90 -12.35
C GLY A 584 -8.34 13.33 -13.22
N PHE A 585 -8.00 12.50 -14.20
CA PHE A 585 -9.02 11.81 -15.01
C PHE A 585 -9.86 10.80 -14.21
N ARG A 586 -9.46 10.48 -12.98
CA ARG A 586 -10.20 9.60 -12.05
C ARG A 586 -11.06 10.36 -11.03
N SER A 587 -11.17 11.70 -11.13
CA SER A 587 -11.89 12.50 -10.13
C SER A 587 -13.31 12.00 -9.89
N TYR A 588 -14.06 11.72 -10.95
CA TYR A 588 -15.43 11.22 -10.86
C TYR A 588 -15.50 9.81 -10.29
N GLU A 589 -14.59 8.93 -10.68
CA GLU A 589 -14.46 7.58 -10.14
C GLU A 589 -14.18 7.61 -8.62
N ASN A 590 -13.27 8.50 -8.19
CA ASN A 590 -12.93 8.69 -6.78
C ASN A 590 -14.11 9.25 -5.96
N VAL A 591 -14.87 10.19 -6.52
CA VAL A 591 -16.09 10.73 -5.88
C VAL A 591 -17.14 9.64 -5.73
N PHE A 592 -17.42 8.91 -6.82
CA PHE A 592 -18.38 7.81 -6.80
C PHE A 592 -18.02 6.77 -5.76
N SER A 593 -16.75 6.33 -5.74
CA SER A 593 -16.25 5.35 -4.79
C SER A 593 -16.36 5.84 -3.35
N LEU A 594 -15.95 7.08 -3.07
CA LEU A 594 -15.99 7.65 -1.74
C LEU A 594 -17.43 7.72 -1.19
N ILE A 595 -18.36 8.27 -1.97
CA ILE A 595 -19.76 8.38 -1.56
C ILE A 595 -20.35 7.00 -1.30
N THR A 596 -20.16 6.05 -2.23
CA THR A 596 -20.67 4.67 -2.08
C THR A 596 -20.12 3.99 -0.84
N GLN A 597 -18.83 4.15 -0.54
CA GLN A 597 -18.20 3.58 0.66
C GLN A 597 -18.74 4.18 1.95
N VAL A 598 -18.92 5.52 1.97
CA VAL A 598 -19.39 6.25 3.15
C VAL A 598 -20.86 5.99 3.41
N VAL A 599 -21.70 6.08 2.38
CA VAL A 599 -23.13 5.73 2.47
C VAL A 599 -23.30 4.29 2.98
N GLY A 600 -22.48 3.36 2.50
CA GLY A 600 -22.50 1.97 2.93
C GLY A 600 -22.18 1.74 4.42
N ARG A 601 -21.73 2.76 5.19
CA ARG A 601 -21.44 2.65 6.64
C ARG A 601 -22.66 2.84 7.52
N GLY A 602 -23.65 3.61 7.09
CA GLY A 602 -24.89 3.80 7.85
C GLY A 602 -25.79 2.56 7.81
N GLY A 603 -26.48 2.29 8.91
CA GLY A 603 -27.56 1.27 8.96
C GLY A 603 -27.09 -0.17 8.76
N ARG A 604 -26.01 -0.59 9.42
CA ARG A 604 -25.56 -2.00 9.40
C ARG A 604 -26.18 -2.86 10.50
N ALA A 605 -26.74 -2.24 11.55
CA ALA A 605 -27.55 -2.89 12.54
C ALA A 605 -29.04 -2.89 12.14
N GLU A 606 -29.94 -2.97 13.09
CA GLU A 606 -31.39 -2.95 12.86
C GLU A 606 -31.95 -1.57 12.51
N LEU A 607 -31.16 -0.50 12.79
CA LEU A 607 -31.58 0.88 12.55
C LEU A 607 -31.27 1.31 11.10
N PRO A 608 -32.22 2.02 10.43
CA PRO A 608 -31.98 2.52 9.08
C PRO A 608 -30.90 3.60 9.07
N GLY A 609 -29.95 3.50 8.14
CA GLY A 609 -28.89 4.49 7.98
C GLY A 609 -29.33 5.66 7.10
N ARG A 610 -28.75 6.84 7.37
CA ARG A 610 -28.96 8.07 6.57
C ARG A 610 -27.59 8.69 6.25
N ALA A 611 -27.49 9.28 5.08
CA ALA A 611 -26.29 10.03 4.67
C ALA A 611 -26.68 11.44 4.22
N LEU A 612 -25.92 12.44 4.67
CA LEU A 612 -26.08 13.83 4.28
C LEU A 612 -24.83 14.31 3.57
N ILE A 613 -24.96 14.79 2.35
CA ILE A 613 -23.82 15.24 1.53
C ILE A 613 -23.95 16.74 1.29
N GLN A 614 -23.00 17.53 1.82
CA GLN A 614 -22.89 18.96 1.58
C GLN A 614 -22.12 19.22 0.28
N THR A 615 -22.73 19.95 -0.64
CA THR A 615 -22.14 20.27 -1.94
C THR A 615 -22.72 21.58 -2.51
N ALA A 616 -21.95 22.29 -3.33
CA ALA A 616 -22.44 23.43 -4.11
C ALA A 616 -23.19 23.00 -5.38
N VAL A 617 -23.18 21.73 -5.76
CA VAL A 617 -23.75 21.22 -7.01
C VAL A 617 -24.58 19.95 -6.78
N PRO A 618 -25.68 19.99 -6.01
CA PRO A 618 -26.45 18.82 -5.63
C PRO A 618 -26.98 18.01 -6.81
N ASP A 619 -27.27 18.66 -7.93
CA ASP A 619 -27.82 18.01 -9.13
C ASP A 619 -26.76 17.40 -10.06
N HIS A 620 -25.48 17.39 -9.62
CA HIS A 620 -24.41 16.83 -10.46
C HIS A 620 -24.62 15.33 -10.70
N PRO A 621 -24.61 14.84 -11.97
CA PRO A 621 -24.97 13.45 -12.30
C PRO A 621 -24.18 12.39 -11.52
N VAL A 622 -22.87 12.61 -11.34
CA VAL A 622 -22.00 11.68 -10.59
C VAL A 622 -22.43 11.55 -9.14
N LEU A 623 -22.85 12.64 -8.50
CA LEU A 623 -23.33 12.64 -7.13
C LEU A 623 -24.66 11.86 -7.00
N GLN A 624 -25.58 12.10 -7.91
CA GLN A 624 -26.88 11.41 -7.96
C GLN A 624 -26.71 9.90 -8.17
N LEU A 625 -25.86 9.50 -9.13
CA LEU A 625 -25.57 8.09 -9.38
C LEU A 625 -24.86 7.42 -8.21
N ALA A 626 -23.95 8.13 -7.53
CA ALA A 626 -23.25 7.61 -6.36
C ALA A 626 -24.20 7.42 -5.16
N ALA A 627 -25.17 8.35 -4.97
CA ALA A 627 -26.20 8.24 -3.97
C ALA A 627 -27.11 7.04 -4.21
N ALA A 628 -27.47 6.79 -5.48
CA ALA A 628 -28.23 5.61 -5.88
C ALA A 628 -27.40 4.31 -5.90
N GLN A 629 -26.09 4.38 -5.72
CA GLN A 629 -25.12 3.28 -5.88
C GLN A 629 -25.23 2.58 -7.25
N ASP A 630 -25.64 3.31 -8.28
CA ASP A 630 -25.79 2.81 -9.67
C ASP A 630 -24.46 2.88 -10.40
N TYR A 631 -23.58 1.92 -10.12
CA TYR A 631 -22.29 1.81 -10.78
C TYR A 631 -22.39 1.54 -12.29
N PRO A 632 -23.29 0.69 -12.80
CA PRO A 632 -23.47 0.49 -14.23
C PRO A 632 -23.79 1.78 -14.99
N ALA A 633 -24.72 2.61 -14.51
CA ALA A 633 -25.04 3.88 -15.14
C ALA A 633 -23.88 4.90 -15.06
N PHE A 634 -23.18 4.96 -13.92
CA PHE A 634 -21.94 5.75 -13.77
C PHE A 634 -20.90 5.32 -14.81
N TYR A 635 -20.64 4.01 -14.92
CA TYR A 635 -19.69 3.47 -15.88
C TYR A 635 -20.03 3.86 -17.33
N GLN A 636 -21.30 3.83 -17.74
CA GLN A 636 -21.70 4.22 -19.09
C GLN A 636 -21.32 5.67 -19.42
N GLN A 637 -21.49 6.59 -18.49
CA GLN A 637 -21.09 7.98 -18.69
C GLN A 637 -19.56 8.13 -18.69
N GLU A 638 -18.89 7.53 -17.73
CA GLU A 638 -17.45 7.64 -17.57
C GLU A 638 -16.66 7.03 -18.74
N ILE A 639 -17.09 5.87 -19.24
CA ILE A 639 -16.39 5.19 -20.33
C ILE A 639 -16.47 5.96 -21.65
N MET A 640 -17.57 6.67 -21.91
CA MET A 640 -17.71 7.54 -23.08
C MET A 640 -16.74 8.72 -23.03
N PHE A 641 -16.64 9.37 -21.85
CA PHE A 641 -15.68 10.45 -21.62
C PHE A 641 -14.24 9.95 -21.84
N ARG A 642 -13.88 8.80 -21.26
CA ARG A 642 -12.54 8.22 -21.41
C ARG A 642 -12.22 7.84 -22.85
N LYS A 643 -13.17 7.33 -23.59
CA LYS A 643 -13.01 7.00 -25.01
C LYS A 643 -12.75 8.25 -25.84
N PHE A 644 -13.55 9.29 -25.65
CA PHE A 644 -13.41 10.55 -26.38
C PHE A 644 -12.08 11.25 -26.04
N SER A 645 -11.72 11.27 -24.78
CA SER A 645 -10.51 11.94 -24.28
C SER A 645 -9.23 11.10 -24.40
N LEU A 646 -9.32 9.85 -24.88
CA LEU A 646 -8.21 8.90 -24.92
C LEU A 646 -7.55 8.73 -23.54
N TYR A 647 -8.33 8.29 -22.55
CA TYR A 647 -7.85 7.87 -21.24
C TYR A 647 -7.94 6.34 -21.08
N PRO A 648 -7.26 5.74 -20.08
CA PRO A 648 -7.42 4.32 -19.78
C PRO A 648 -8.91 3.94 -19.59
N PRO A 649 -9.38 2.83 -20.18
CA PRO A 649 -8.65 1.70 -20.79
C PRO A 649 -8.28 1.85 -22.28
N PHE A 650 -8.56 2.97 -22.93
CA PHE A 650 -8.35 3.14 -24.38
C PHE A 650 -6.91 3.53 -24.76
N CYS A 651 -6.12 3.95 -23.79
CA CYS A 651 -4.68 4.13 -23.92
C CYS A 651 -3.99 3.78 -22.59
N SER A 652 -2.67 3.74 -22.60
CA SER A 652 -1.85 3.86 -21.40
C SER A 652 -1.47 5.33 -21.23
N PHE A 653 -1.59 5.82 -20.00
CA PHE A 653 -1.25 7.18 -19.63
C PHE A 653 0.07 7.16 -18.86
N CYS A 654 1.09 7.86 -19.37
CA CYS A 654 2.40 7.91 -18.73
C CYS A 654 2.83 9.36 -18.52
N VAL A 655 3.22 9.68 -17.29
CA VAL A 655 3.84 10.96 -16.95
C VAL A 655 5.35 10.77 -16.87
N VAL A 656 6.09 11.49 -17.70
CA VAL A 656 7.56 11.58 -17.61
C VAL A 656 7.88 12.88 -16.90
N SER A 657 8.39 12.79 -15.67
CA SER A 657 8.74 13.93 -14.85
C SER A 657 10.25 14.24 -14.90
N PHE A 658 10.58 15.52 -14.96
CA PHE A 658 11.93 16.05 -14.93
C PHE A 658 12.11 16.94 -13.71
N SER A 659 13.25 16.85 -13.04
CA SER A 659 13.54 17.65 -11.85
C SER A 659 14.99 18.10 -11.78
N GLY A 660 15.25 19.34 -11.34
CA GLY A 660 16.59 19.89 -11.21
C GLY A 660 16.62 21.25 -10.52
N ALA A 661 17.80 21.75 -10.20
CA ALA A 661 17.98 22.99 -9.45
C ALA A 661 17.69 24.26 -10.28
N GLN A 662 17.84 24.20 -11.60
CA GLN A 662 17.65 25.36 -12.50
C GLN A 662 16.47 25.10 -13.43
N GLU A 663 15.49 25.99 -13.42
CA GLU A 663 14.23 25.84 -14.13
C GLU A 663 14.42 25.66 -15.64
N MET A 664 15.22 26.54 -16.25
CA MET A 664 15.46 26.54 -17.69
C MET A 664 16.15 25.24 -18.16
N GLU A 665 17.06 24.69 -17.37
CA GLU A 665 17.73 23.42 -17.65
C GLU A 665 16.76 22.25 -17.62
N VAL A 666 15.85 22.24 -16.63
CA VAL A 666 14.81 21.21 -16.53
C VAL A 666 13.84 21.27 -17.69
N PHE A 667 13.42 22.47 -18.09
CA PHE A 667 12.56 22.69 -19.25
C PHE A 667 13.24 22.23 -20.55
N GLN A 668 14.52 22.60 -20.76
CA GLN A 668 15.29 22.17 -21.93
C GLN A 668 15.48 20.64 -21.99
N ALA A 669 15.76 20.01 -20.83
CA ALA A 669 15.85 18.56 -20.72
C ALA A 669 14.53 17.88 -21.16
N ALA A 670 13.39 18.38 -20.67
CA ALA A 670 12.09 17.87 -21.06
C ALA A 670 11.79 18.06 -22.56
N ARG A 671 12.11 19.23 -23.14
CA ARG A 671 11.98 19.49 -24.58
C ARG A 671 12.86 18.54 -25.40
N ARG A 672 14.09 18.34 -24.98
CA ARG A 672 15.03 17.46 -25.69
C ARG A 672 14.54 16.02 -25.68
N PHE A 673 14.10 15.52 -24.54
CA PHE A 673 13.52 14.18 -24.45
C PHE A 673 12.27 14.02 -25.33
N ALA A 674 11.39 15.03 -25.38
CA ALA A 674 10.23 15.03 -26.27
C ALA A 674 10.64 14.94 -27.75
N ALA A 675 11.72 15.64 -28.16
CA ALA A 675 12.26 15.56 -29.53
C ALA A 675 12.81 14.16 -29.85
N ILE A 676 13.56 13.55 -28.91
CA ILE A 676 14.08 12.17 -29.05
C ILE A 676 12.93 11.18 -29.20
N LEU A 677 11.90 11.28 -28.35
CA LEU A 677 10.68 10.46 -28.48
C LEU A 677 10.03 10.62 -29.85
N GLY A 678 9.85 11.87 -30.30
CA GLY A 678 9.29 12.16 -31.61
C GLY A 678 10.07 11.50 -32.75
N GLN A 679 11.40 11.55 -32.70
CA GLN A 679 12.27 10.91 -33.72
C GLN A 679 12.15 9.38 -33.69
N GLN A 680 12.23 8.75 -32.50
CA GLN A 680 12.13 7.31 -32.34
C GLN A 680 10.78 6.76 -32.84
N PHE A 681 9.70 7.40 -32.45
CA PHE A 681 8.35 6.93 -32.79
C PHE A 681 7.92 7.28 -34.23
N ALA A 682 8.42 8.37 -34.82
CA ALA A 682 8.14 8.71 -36.22
C ALA A 682 8.63 7.64 -37.20
N ALA A 683 9.72 6.96 -36.86
CA ALA A 683 10.25 5.84 -37.65
C ALA A 683 9.42 4.55 -37.53
N HIS A 684 8.45 4.50 -36.60
CA HIS A 684 7.66 3.31 -36.26
C HIS A 684 6.14 3.63 -36.20
N PRO A 685 5.47 3.93 -37.33
CA PRO A 685 4.10 4.42 -37.35
C PRO A 685 3.05 3.44 -36.80
N GLY A 686 3.41 2.16 -36.64
CA GLY A 686 2.59 1.14 -35.94
C GLY A 686 2.49 1.30 -34.43
N GLN A 687 3.30 2.20 -33.83
CA GLN A 687 3.32 2.48 -32.40
C GLN A 687 2.76 3.90 -32.12
N PRO A 688 1.46 4.02 -31.80
CA PRO A 688 0.85 5.33 -31.59
C PRO A 688 1.39 5.99 -30.33
N LEU A 689 1.82 7.25 -30.46
CA LEU A 689 2.28 8.08 -29.36
C LEU A 689 1.75 9.50 -29.52
N ARG A 690 1.12 10.01 -28.46
CA ARG A 690 0.80 11.44 -28.35
C ARG A 690 1.56 12.02 -27.17
N VAL A 691 2.40 13.02 -27.42
CA VAL A 691 3.20 13.73 -26.41
C VAL A 691 2.56 15.09 -26.16
N LEU A 692 2.26 15.38 -24.89
CA LEU A 692 1.73 16.67 -24.43
C LEU A 692 2.75 17.30 -23.47
N GLY A 693 2.95 18.59 -23.59
CA GLY A 693 3.95 19.33 -22.79
C GLY A 693 5.21 19.69 -23.59
N PRO A 694 6.31 20.11 -22.93
CA PRO A 694 6.48 20.13 -21.46
C PRO A 694 5.66 21.20 -20.74
N THR A 695 5.11 20.84 -19.59
CA THR A 695 4.38 21.75 -18.70
C THR A 695 4.94 21.64 -17.28
N PRO A 696 4.89 22.69 -16.46
CA PRO A 696 5.17 22.56 -15.04
C PRO A 696 4.26 21.52 -14.39
N MET A 697 4.76 20.82 -13.37
CA MET A 697 3.90 19.99 -12.53
C MET A 697 3.00 20.86 -11.65
N ASN A 698 1.91 20.31 -11.08
CA ASN A 698 0.99 21.05 -10.20
C ASN A 698 1.75 21.71 -9.02
N ILE A 699 2.75 21.01 -8.48
CA ILE A 699 3.74 21.61 -7.57
C ILE A 699 5.01 21.82 -8.38
N ALA A 700 5.20 23.04 -8.88
CA ALA A 700 6.29 23.37 -9.79
C ALA A 700 7.67 23.27 -9.16
N MET A 701 7.79 23.35 -7.81
CA MET A 701 9.06 23.24 -7.11
C MET A 701 8.89 22.48 -5.78
N ILE A 702 9.80 21.53 -5.51
CA ILE A 702 9.88 20.80 -4.23
C ILE A 702 11.36 20.73 -3.80
N SER A 703 11.62 21.08 -2.54
CA SER A 703 12.97 21.03 -1.95
C SER A 703 14.03 21.73 -2.81
N GLY A 704 13.70 22.91 -3.38
CA GLY A 704 14.59 23.68 -4.23
C GLY A 704 14.79 23.12 -5.64
N LYS A 705 14.02 22.12 -6.05
CA LYS A 705 14.08 21.53 -7.39
C LYS A 705 12.82 21.87 -8.19
N TYR A 706 13.00 22.51 -9.34
CA TYR A 706 11.95 22.74 -10.32
C TYR A 706 11.52 21.44 -10.97
N ARG A 707 10.24 21.35 -11.34
CA ARG A 707 9.61 20.12 -11.84
C ARG A 707 8.76 20.40 -13.08
N TYR A 708 9.08 19.69 -14.16
CA TYR A 708 8.34 19.71 -15.41
C TYR A 708 7.88 18.31 -15.77
N LYS A 709 6.80 18.21 -16.55
CA LYS A 709 6.28 16.92 -17.03
C LYS A 709 5.99 16.91 -18.53
N LEU A 710 6.18 15.74 -19.12
CA LEU A 710 5.56 15.34 -20.37
C LEU A 710 4.47 14.33 -20.06
N THR A 711 3.31 14.47 -20.71
CA THR A 711 2.25 13.49 -20.62
C THR A 711 2.19 12.70 -21.90
N LEU A 712 2.34 11.38 -21.80
CA LEU A 712 2.31 10.48 -22.95
C LEU A 712 1.00 9.69 -22.94
N LYS A 713 0.29 9.71 -24.05
CA LYS A 713 -0.80 8.77 -24.34
C LYS A 713 -0.30 7.77 -25.36
N CYS A 714 -0.20 6.51 -24.95
CA CYS A 714 0.49 5.47 -25.70
C CYS A 714 -0.22 4.11 -25.56
N ARG A 715 0.30 3.11 -26.23
CA ARG A 715 -0.04 1.71 -26.03
C ARG A 715 1.17 1.02 -25.40
N ASN A 716 1.11 0.70 -24.10
CA ASN A 716 2.24 0.09 -23.37
C ASN A 716 2.34 -1.42 -23.69
N ASP A 717 2.68 -1.72 -24.95
CA ASP A 717 3.02 -3.08 -25.40
C ASP A 717 4.56 -3.25 -25.55
N ALA A 718 5.00 -4.41 -25.99
CA ALA A 718 6.43 -4.69 -26.14
C ALA A 718 7.13 -3.73 -27.11
N GLY A 719 6.47 -3.38 -28.23
CA GLY A 719 7.01 -2.43 -29.21
C GLY A 719 7.23 -1.03 -28.61
N PHE A 720 6.23 -0.52 -27.88
CA PHE A 720 6.38 0.76 -27.16
C PHE A 720 7.54 0.71 -26.17
N ARG A 721 7.66 -0.38 -25.39
CA ARG A 721 8.72 -0.49 -24.40
C ARG A 721 10.11 -0.52 -25.03
N THR A 722 10.29 -1.23 -26.12
CA THR A 722 11.57 -1.23 -26.88
C THR A 722 11.95 0.17 -27.35
N LEU A 723 11.01 0.92 -27.94
CA LEU A 723 11.26 2.27 -28.41
C LEU A 723 11.52 3.26 -27.27
N MET A 724 10.82 3.07 -26.14
CA MET A 724 11.02 3.92 -24.96
C MET A 724 12.37 3.67 -24.30
N HIS A 725 12.83 2.42 -24.21
CA HIS A 725 14.18 2.09 -23.76
C HIS A 725 15.22 2.73 -24.69
N ALA A 726 15.06 2.61 -26.01
CA ALA A 726 15.95 3.25 -26.97
C ALA A 726 15.97 4.79 -26.83
N ALA A 727 14.82 5.41 -26.54
CA ALA A 727 14.74 6.85 -26.30
C ALA A 727 15.45 7.25 -24.98
N LEU A 728 15.32 6.47 -23.92
CA LEU A 728 16.00 6.68 -22.65
C LEU A 728 17.53 6.53 -22.81
N ASP A 729 17.98 5.52 -23.55
CA ASP A 729 19.39 5.28 -23.82
C ASP A 729 19.99 6.42 -24.68
N ALA A 730 19.27 6.88 -25.71
CA ALA A 730 19.67 8.02 -26.54
C ALA A 730 19.77 9.29 -25.69
N TYR A 731 18.81 9.54 -24.80
CA TYR A 731 18.82 10.68 -23.90
C TYR A 731 20.00 10.60 -22.90
N ALA A 732 20.27 9.41 -22.35
CA ALA A 732 21.37 9.19 -21.42
C ALA A 732 22.77 9.36 -22.09
N ALA A 733 22.87 9.05 -23.39
CA ALA A 733 24.10 9.22 -24.19
C ALA A 733 24.40 10.68 -24.49
N GLU A 734 23.41 11.58 -24.46
CA GLU A 734 23.62 13.00 -24.65
C GLU A 734 24.35 13.61 -23.44
N LYS A 735 25.44 14.32 -23.72
CA LYS A 735 26.21 15.10 -22.72
C LYS A 735 25.49 16.44 -22.48
N LEU A 736 24.31 16.40 -21.84
CA LEU A 736 23.63 17.62 -21.45
C LEU A 736 24.38 18.35 -20.32
N PRO A 737 24.42 19.69 -20.33
CA PRO A 737 25.14 20.49 -19.33
C PRO A 737 24.62 20.27 -17.90
N ALA A 738 23.32 19.95 -17.76
CA ALA A 738 22.66 19.72 -16.49
C ALA A 738 21.98 18.35 -16.47
N LYS A 739 22.24 17.60 -15.41
CA LYS A 739 21.59 16.31 -15.15
C LYS A 739 20.25 16.52 -14.49
N ALA A 740 19.21 16.82 -15.27
CA ALA A 740 17.87 16.75 -14.74
C ALA A 740 17.52 15.28 -14.43
N GLY A 741 17.02 15.04 -13.22
CA GLY A 741 16.48 13.72 -12.86
C GLY A 741 15.24 13.44 -13.70
N ILE A 742 15.14 12.23 -14.25
CA ILE A 742 13.97 11.75 -15.01
C ILE A 742 13.31 10.60 -14.25
N ALA A 743 11.97 10.57 -14.23
CA ALA A 743 11.19 9.46 -13.69
C ALA A 743 9.91 9.26 -14.49
N LEU A 744 9.50 8.01 -14.62
CA LEU A 744 8.30 7.61 -15.37
C LEU A 744 7.24 7.09 -14.41
N ASP A 745 5.98 7.43 -14.68
CA ASP A 745 4.83 7.01 -13.91
C ASP A 745 3.67 6.63 -14.84
N PHE A 746 3.24 5.36 -14.77
CA PHE A 746 2.18 4.84 -15.62
C PHE A 746 0.84 4.82 -14.89
N ASN A 747 -0.20 5.32 -15.57
CA ASN A 747 -1.59 5.33 -15.13
C ASN A 747 -1.80 5.99 -13.75
N SER A 748 -0.88 6.88 -13.35
CA SER A 748 -1.09 7.78 -12.22
C SER A 748 -2.16 8.82 -12.56
N ASP A 749 -2.73 9.47 -11.55
CA ASP A 749 -3.78 10.47 -11.72
C ASP A 749 -3.29 11.79 -12.38
N GLY A 750 -2.03 11.85 -12.79
CA GLY A 750 -1.49 12.93 -13.61
C GLY A 750 -0.74 14.03 -12.86
N ASP A 751 -0.35 13.84 -11.60
CA ASP A 751 0.51 14.77 -10.85
C ASP A 751 2.00 14.48 -10.97
#